data_14cb05824bb9d9363958d51b61b5e24c
#
_entry.id   14cb05824bb9d9363958d51b61b5e24c
#
_cell.length_a   1.000
_cell.length_b   1.000
_cell.length_c   1.000
_cell.angle_alpha   90.00
_cell.angle_beta   90.00
_cell.angle_gamma   90.00
#
_symmetry.space_group_name_H-M   'P 1'
#
loop_
_entity.id
_entity.type
_entity.pdbx_description
1 polymer ?
#
loop_
_entity_poly.entity_id
_entity_poly.type
_entity_poly.pdbx_seq_one_letter_code
_entity_poly.pdbx_strand_id
1 'polypeptide(L)'
;MGTNYLAILGVTTMTTVMSCSSAKKEYASYELYPVRSGNLVEMEYAPGATRFTLWAPTADEVRLMLYDAGEGGHAYETEKMEPAEDGTWTVTVDKDLLGKFYTFNVKIDDKWQGDTPGINARAVGVNGKRAAIIDWKSTQPEGWESDRRPTLKSAADMIIYEMHHRDFSSDSTSGVKNKGKYLALTERGTMNADKRLTGIDHLRELGITHVHLLPSYDYASVDETKLEEKQYNWGYDPLNYNVPDGSYSTDPYQPAVRVKEFKQMVQALHQAGIRVIMDVVYNHTFNTIESNFERTAPGYFYRRKEDGSLANGSGCGNETASERPMMRKFMIESVLYWIKEYHIDGFRFDLMGIHDIETMNEIRKAVNKIDPTICIYGEGWAAEAPQYPADSLAMKGNVARMPDIAVFSDELRDGLCGPVWEKDKGAFLAGVPGGEASVKFGIVGAIEHPQVRCDSVNYSRQPWAKQPTQMISYVSCHDGLCLVDRIKASMPGITPEQLVRLDKLAQTVVFTSQGIPFIYAGEEVMRDKKGVDNSYKSPDAVNAIDWRRKTTNEDVFTYYKRLIDLRKSHPAFRMGDAEMVRRHLEFLPVEGNNLIAFLLKEHANGDRWEDIIVAFNSRTTPARLEVPAGKYTVVCKDGVIDVRGLGTQTGPEVIVPGQSALIMYK
;
A
#
# COMPACT_ATOMS: atom_id res chain seq x y z
N MET A 1 -75.79 74.80 1.79
CA MET A 1 -74.77 74.97 2.80
C MET A 1 -74.21 73.57 3.05
N GLY A 2 -73.15 73.23 2.41
CA GLY A 2 -72.53 71.87 2.47
C GLY A 2 -71.10 72.01 3.02
N THR A 3 -70.81 71.28 4.02
CA THR A 3 -69.48 71.19 4.62
C THR A 3 -68.84 69.87 4.25
N ASN A 4 -67.75 69.94 3.43
CA ASN A 4 -66.91 68.80 3.09
C ASN A 4 -65.99 68.46 4.23
N TYR A 5 -66.00 67.18 4.69
CA TYR A 5 -64.94 66.60 5.52
C TYR A 5 -63.97 65.76 4.63
N LEU A 6 -62.69 66.15 4.59
CA LEU A 6 -61.59 65.39 4.07
C LEU A 6 -61.18 64.34 5.11
N ALA A 7 -61.25 63.07 4.74
CA ALA A 7 -60.65 62.00 5.52
C ALA A 7 -59.22 61.75 5.01
N ILE A 8 -58.22 61.89 5.89
CA ILE A 8 -56.79 61.51 5.64
C ILE A 8 -56.66 60.06 5.99
N LEU A 9 -56.39 59.18 4.96
CA LEU A 9 -55.96 57.80 5.16
C LEU A 9 -54.46 57.79 5.46
N GLY A 10 -54.12 57.46 6.69
CA GLY A 10 -52.72 57.11 7.06
C GLY A 10 -52.39 55.66 6.58
N VAL A 11 -51.45 55.54 5.65
CA VAL A 11 -50.88 54.26 5.24
C VAL A 11 -49.77 53.87 6.22
N THR A 12 -50.06 52.94 7.11
CA THR A 12 -49.04 52.33 7.96
C THR A 12 -48.35 51.20 7.19
N THR A 13 -47.15 51.48 6.76
CA THR A 13 -46.25 50.41 6.15
C THR A 13 -45.79 49.51 7.27
N MET A 14 -46.37 48.35 7.37
CA MET A 14 -45.82 47.20 8.14
C MET A 14 -44.61 46.63 7.42
N THR A 15 -43.41 46.93 7.89
CA THR A 15 -42.17 46.25 7.49
C THR A 15 -42.19 44.87 8.16
N THR A 16 -42.57 43.86 7.41
CA THR A 16 -42.41 42.46 7.81
C THR A 16 -40.95 42.14 7.77
N VAL A 17 -40.28 42.08 8.93
CA VAL A 17 -38.96 41.47 9.07
C VAL A 17 -39.17 39.97 8.87
N MET A 18 -38.90 39.48 7.68
CA MET A 18 -38.74 38.04 7.48
C MET A 18 -37.51 37.59 8.24
N SER A 19 -37.75 37.05 9.42
CA SER A 19 -36.76 36.20 10.09
C SER A 19 -36.58 34.97 9.22
N CYS A 20 -35.47 34.91 8.46
CA CYS A 20 -34.98 33.66 7.89
C CYS A 20 -34.55 32.76 9.05
N SER A 21 -35.48 31.99 9.60
CA SER A 21 -35.10 30.78 10.31
C SER A 21 -34.55 29.84 9.22
N SER A 22 -33.26 29.57 9.24
CA SER A 22 -32.66 28.51 8.40
C SER A 22 -33.39 27.21 8.72
N ALA A 23 -34.24 26.76 7.79
CA ALA A 23 -34.86 25.46 7.92
C ALA A 23 -33.74 24.44 8.05
N LYS A 24 -33.78 23.59 9.08
CA LYS A 24 -32.85 22.50 9.30
C LYS A 24 -32.70 21.71 8.00
N LYS A 25 -31.47 21.57 7.50
CA LYS A 25 -31.18 20.78 6.30
C LYS A 25 -31.19 19.32 6.66
N GLU A 26 -32.35 18.70 6.69
CA GLU A 26 -32.51 17.25 6.88
C GLU A 26 -32.54 16.54 5.52
N TYR A 27 -31.74 15.54 5.35
CA TYR A 27 -31.71 14.66 4.17
C TYR A 27 -32.23 13.29 4.58
N ALA A 28 -33.14 12.72 3.78
CA ALA A 28 -33.77 11.43 4.09
C ALA A 28 -32.77 10.25 4.02
N SER A 29 -31.68 10.41 3.29
CA SER A 29 -30.59 9.41 3.23
C SER A 29 -29.27 10.10 2.84
N TYR A 30 -28.14 9.40 3.00
CA TYR A 30 -26.82 9.91 2.65
C TYR A 30 -26.62 10.15 1.15
N GLU A 31 -27.35 9.44 0.29
CA GLU A 31 -27.33 9.61 -1.16
C GLU A 31 -27.90 10.95 -1.61
N LEU A 32 -28.72 11.58 -0.77
CA LEU A 32 -29.32 12.89 -1.02
C LEU A 32 -28.46 14.05 -0.53
N TYR A 33 -27.33 13.78 0.09
CA TYR A 33 -26.41 14.85 0.48
C TYR A 33 -25.85 15.53 -0.77
N PRO A 34 -25.72 16.87 -0.78
CA PRO A 34 -25.17 17.60 -1.93
C PRO A 34 -23.72 17.17 -2.18
N VAL A 35 -23.38 17.02 -3.46
CA VAL A 35 -22.04 16.65 -3.90
C VAL A 35 -21.38 17.82 -4.59
N ARG A 36 -20.20 18.21 -4.12
CA ARG A 36 -19.41 19.25 -4.78
C ARG A 36 -18.90 18.76 -6.13
N SER A 37 -19.16 19.51 -7.20
CA SER A 37 -18.77 19.12 -8.57
C SER A 37 -17.28 19.35 -8.88
N GLY A 38 -16.65 20.38 -8.30
CA GLY A 38 -15.23 20.70 -8.45
C GLY A 38 -14.36 20.02 -7.38
N ASN A 39 -13.04 20.22 -7.47
CA ASN A 39 -12.13 19.76 -6.42
C ASN A 39 -12.45 20.44 -5.08
N LEU A 40 -12.39 19.67 -4.00
CA LEU A 40 -12.54 20.21 -2.66
C LEU A 40 -11.15 20.58 -2.10
N VAL A 41 -10.79 21.86 -2.26
CA VAL A 41 -9.59 22.44 -1.65
C VAL A 41 -10.04 23.23 -0.42
N GLU A 42 -9.66 22.75 0.76
CA GLU A 42 -10.12 23.34 2.02
C GLU A 42 -9.43 24.65 2.38
N MET A 43 -8.22 24.88 1.85
CA MET A 43 -7.47 26.11 2.07
C MET A 43 -6.72 26.53 0.80
N GLU A 44 -6.96 27.76 0.36
CA GLU A 44 -6.29 28.39 -0.77
C GLU A 44 -5.61 29.67 -0.28
N TYR A 45 -4.28 29.60 -0.08
CA TYR A 45 -3.48 30.70 0.41
C TYR A 45 -3.05 31.63 -0.73
N ALA A 46 -3.16 32.94 -0.47
CA ALA A 46 -2.46 33.97 -1.21
C ALA A 46 -2.00 35.08 -0.21
N PRO A 47 -0.90 35.84 -0.49
CA PRO A 47 -0.30 36.78 0.45
C PRO A 47 -1.22 37.90 0.93
N GLY A 48 -2.34 38.18 0.36
CA GLY A 48 -3.27 39.22 0.79
C GLY A 48 -4.62 38.70 1.27
N ALA A 49 -4.96 37.44 0.95
CA ALA A 49 -6.21 36.83 1.32
C ALA A 49 -6.12 35.32 1.27
N THR A 50 -6.63 34.63 2.28
CA THR A 50 -6.70 33.17 2.31
C THR A 50 -8.16 32.74 2.32
N ARG A 51 -8.56 31.90 1.37
CA ARG A 51 -9.91 31.33 1.29
C ARG A 51 -9.95 29.95 1.93
N PHE A 52 -10.96 29.73 2.77
CA PHE A 52 -11.26 28.46 3.41
C PHE A 52 -12.59 27.93 2.92
N THR A 53 -12.67 26.63 2.73
CA THR A 53 -13.88 25.93 2.27
C THR A 53 -13.98 24.60 3.00
N LEU A 54 -15.11 24.33 3.65
CA LEU A 54 -15.38 23.05 4.31
C LEU A 54 -16.70 22.48 3.78
N TRP A 55 -16.73 21.19 3.47
CA TRP A 55 -17.96 20.48 3.15
C TRP A 55 -18.59 19.93 4.44
N ALA A 56 -19.67 20.54 4.88
CA ALA A 56 -20.42 20.17 6.08
C ALA A 56 -21.92 20.37 5.83
N PRO A 57 -22.58 19.49 5.06
CA PRO A 57 -23.91 19.73 4.49
C PRO A 57 -25.03 19.81 5.52
N THR A 58 -24.85 19.21 6.70
CA THR A 58 -25.85 19.21 7.79
C THR A 58 -25.58 20.26 8.87
N ALA A 59 -24.53 21.07 8.68
CA ALA A 59 -24.17 22.09 9.68
C ALA A 59 -25.21 23.20 9.81
N ASP A 60 -25.44 23.62 11.05
CA ASP A 60 -26.22 24.83 11.41
C ASP A 60 -25.31 26.07 11.37
N GLU A 61 -24.05 25.91 11.75
CA GLU A 61 -23.03 26.96 11.78
C GLU A 61 -21.64 26.30 11.62
N VAL A 62 -20.74 26.98 10.91
CA VAL A 62 -19.34 26.60 10.82
C VAL A 62 -18.45 27.77 11.17
N ARG A 63 -17.40 27.51 11.95
CA ARG A 63 -16.38 28.49 12.32
C ARG A 63 -15.01 28.06 11.88
N LEU A 64 -14.25 29.01 11.39
CA LEU A 64 -12.81 28.93 11.22
C LEU A 64 -12.12 29.46 12.46
N MET A 65 -11.18 28.69 13.02
CA MET A 65 -10.39 29.08 14.19
C MET A 65 -8.92 29.24 13.74
N LEU A 66 -8.28 30.36 14.07
CA LEU A 66 -6.90 30.67 13.70
C LEU A 66 -5.97 30.66 14.91
N TYR A 67 -4.77 30.10 14.73
CA TYR A 67 -3.79 29.90 15.81
C TYR A 67 -2.38 30.31 15.36
N ASP A 68 -1.56 30.74 16.35
CA ASP A 68 -0.15 31.04 16.14
C ASP A 68 0.76 29.81 16.15
N ALA A 69 0.32 28.71 16.77
CA ALA A 69 1.11 27.50 16.94
C ALA A 69 0.34 26.24 16.53
N GLY A 70 1.06 25.21 16.10
CA GLY A 70 0.51 23.91 15.70
C GLY A 70 -0.09 23.12 16.85
N GLU A 71 0.29 23.43 18.10
CA GLU A 71 -0.18 22.78 19.31
C GLU A 71 -0.26 23.79 20.45
N GLY A 72 -1.14 23.54 21.44
CA GLY A 72 -1.30 24.39 22.63
C GLY A 72 -1.95 25.74 22.33
N GLY A 73 -2.16 26.56 23.39
CA GLY A 73 -2.77 27.90 23.28
C GLY A 73 -4.23 27.89 22.82
N HIS A 74 -4.78 29.07 22.63
CA HIS A 74 -6.13 29.29 22.16
C HIS A 74 -6.15 29.98 20.79
N ALA A 75 -7.24 29.85 20.06
CA ALA A 75 -7.46 30.62 18.85
C ALA A 75 -7.34 32.10 19.14
N TYR A 76 -6.56 32.82 18.37
CA TYR A 76 -6.45 34.29 18.50
C TYR A 76 -7.54 34.99 17.71
N GLU A 77 -8.17 34.30 16.76
CA GLU A 77 -9.22 34.82 15.90
C GLU A 77 -10.20 33.71 15.55
N THR A 78 -11.46 34.03 15.39
CA THR A 78 -12.55 33.14 15.01
C THR A 78 -13.41 33.84 13.98
N GLU A 79 -13.56 33.19 12.79
CA GLU A 79 -14.38 33.70 11.70
C GLU A 79 -15.60 32.82 11.50
N LYS A 80 -16.77 33.41 11.30
CA LYS A 80 -17.97 32.69 10.89
C LYS A 80 -17.91 32.44 9.39
N MET A 81 -18.20 31.21 8.98
CA MET A 81 -18.25 30.82 7.57
C MET A 81 -19.67 30.95 7.02
N GLU A 82 -19.80 31.23 5.73
CA GLU A 82 -21.07 31.36 5.03
C GLU A 82 -21.39 30.10 4.23
N PRO A 83 -22.64 29.60 4.28
CA PRO A 83 -23.05 28.39 3.58
C PRO A 83 -23.21 28.62 2.09
N ALA A 84 -22.93 27.55 1.28
CA ALA A 84 -23.17 27.48 -0.15
C ALA A 84 -24.15 26.33 -0.50
N GLU A 85 -24.67 26.31 -1.73
CA GLU A 85 -25.71 25.36 -2.17
C GLU A 85 -25.19 23.90 -2.27
N ASP A 86 -23.89 23.70 -2.53
CA ASP A 86 -23.25 22.39 -2.68
C ASP A 86 -22.85 21.74 -1.34
N GLY A 87 -23.39 22.22 -0.23
CA GLY A 87 -23.10 21.72 1.11
C GLY A 87 -21.78 22.21 1.69
N THR A 88 -21.08 23.10 0.99
CA THR A 88 -19.86 23.74 1.49
C THR A 88 -20.17 25.00 2.29
N TRP A 89 -19.21 25.35 3.15
CA TRP A 89 -19.13 26.59 3.89
C TRP A 89 -17.84 27.30 3.52
N THR A 90 -17.88 28.63 3.34
CA THR A 90 -16.69 29.36 2.87
C THR A 90 -16.48 30.64 3.69
N VAL A 91 -15.22 31.05 3.84
CA VAL A 91 -14.80 32.35 4.35
C VAL A 91 -13.49 32.75 3.67
N THR A 92 -13.32 34.06 3.45
CA THR A 92 -12.06 34.64 3.02
C THR A 92 -11.53 35.55 4.12
N VAL A 93 -10.30 35.34 4.53
CA VAL A 93 -9.62 36.19 5.54
C VAL A 93 -8.62 37.09 4.81
N ASP A 94 -8.87 38.38 4.80
CA ASP A 94 -8.08 39.41 4.08
C ASP A 94 -6.82 39.78 4.85
N LYS A 95 -5.94 38.81 5.08
CA LYS A 95 -4.67 38.90 5.80
C LYS A 95 -3.66 37.92 5.22
N ASP A 96 -2.38 38.20 5.42
CA ASP A 96 -1.32 37.21 5.22
C ASP A 96 -1.30 36.24 6.40
N LEU A 97 -1.69 34.99 6.13
CA LEU A 97 -1.73 33.92 7.13
C LEU A 97 -0.58 32.91 6.99
N LEU A 98 0.47 33.23 6.24
CA LEU A 98 1.62 32.34 6.10
C LEU A 98 2.23 32.00 7.48
N GLY A 99 2.46 30.71 7.72
CA GLY A 99 2.99 30.21 9.00
C GLY A 99 1.99 30.12 10.13
N LYS A 100 0.71 30.46 9.89
CA LYS A 100 -0.38 30.27 10.86
C LYS A 100 -0.99 28.88 10.73
N PHE A 101 -1.78 28.52 11.75
CA PHE A 101 -2.50 27.27 11.84
C PHE A 101 -4.00 27.53 11.94
N TYR A 102 -4.80 26.54 11.54
CA TYR A 102 -6.24 26.64 11.60
C TYR A 102 -6.93 25.33 11.95
N THR A 103 -8.16 25.44 12.44
CA THR A 103 -9.14 24.35 12.51
C THR A 103 -10.50 24.88 12.08
N PHE A 104 -11.36 23.96 11.70
CA PHE A 104 -12.79 24.21 11.59
C PHE A 104 -13.50 23.67 12.83
N ASN A 105 -14.63 24.28 13.19
CA ASN A 105 -15.55 23.75 14.18
C ASN A 105 -16.96 23.82 13.62
N VAL A 106 -17.66 22.69 13.61
CA VAL A 106 -18.99 22.51 13.01
C VAL A 106 -20.03 22.40 14.11
N LYS A 107 -21.13 23.11 14.00
CA LYS A 107 -22.27 23.03 14.89
C LYS A 107 -23.42 22.30 14.21
N ILE A 108 -23.94 21.25 14.85
CA ILE A 108 -25.07 20.45 14.36
C ILE A 108 -25.99 20.18 15.55
N ASP A 109 -27.29 20.42 15.37
CA ASP A 109 -28.31 20.30 16.43
C ASP A 109 -27.91 21.02 17.72
N ASP A 110 -27.50 22.29 17.58
CA ASP A 110 -27.02 23.16 18.66
C ASP A 110 -25.77 22.65 19.40
N LYS A 111 -25.11 21.57 18.92
CA LYS A 111 -23.90 20.99 19.52
C LYS A 111 -22.68 21.19 18.63
N TRP A 112 -21.61 21.77 19.19
CA TRP A 112 -20.31 21.84 18.55
C TRP A 112 -19.63 20.44 18.53
N GLN A 113 -19.15 20.03 17.35
CA GLN A 113 -18.56 18.68 17.13
C GLN A 113 -17.08 18.61 17.56
N GLY A 114 -16.46 19.72 17.89
CA GLY A 114 -15.04 19.82 18.22
C GLY A 114 -14.18 20.27 17.03
N ASP A 115 -12.97 20.69 17.36
CA ASP A 115 -12.03 21.23 16.36
C ASP A 115 -11.49 20.13 15.44
N THR A 116 -11.43 20.42 14.14
CA THR A 116 -10.87 19.52 13.11
C THR A 116 -9.99 20.31 12.13
N PRO A 117 -8.83 19.79 11.71
CA PRO A 117 -8.04 20.40 10.63
C PRO A 117 -8.73 20.35 9.26
N GLY A 118 -9.89 19.68 9.17
CA GLY A 118 -10.57 19.34 7.93
C GLY A 118 -10.22 17.93 7.46
N ILE A 119 -10.98 17.41 6.49
CA ILE A 119 -10.76 16.07 5.92
C ILE A 119 -9.67 16.07 4.83
N ASN A 120 -9.42 17.25 4.22
CA ASN A 120 -8.45 17.43 3.13
C ASN A 120 -7.23 18.27 3.55
N ALA A 121 -6.91 18.36 4.84
CA ALA A 121 -5.71 19.02 5.31
C ALA A 121 -4.46 18.43 4.58
N ARG A 122 -3.58 19.30 4.07
CA ARG A 122 -2.37 18.93 3.31
C ARG A 122 -1.07 19.21 4.04
N ALA A 123 -1.13 20.02 5.08
CA ALA A 123 -0.05 20.29 6.02
C ALA A 123 -0.66 20.44 7.40
N VAL A 124 0.02 19.93 8.42
CA VAL A 124 -0.44 19.99 9.81
C VAL A 124 0.71 20.32 10.75
N GLY A 125 0.38 20.84 11.92
CA GLY A 125 1.30 20.98 13.04
C GLY A 125 1.63 19.63 13.66
N VAL A 126 2.48 19.66 14.67
CA VAL A 126 2.90 18.48 15.44
C VAL A 126 1.66 17.73 15.97
N ASN A 127 1.68 16.40 15.91
CA ASN A 127 0.58 15.50 16.27
C ASN A 127 -0.73 15.73 15.46
N GLY A 128 -0.69 16.39 14.31
CA GLY A 128 -1.78 16.43 13.34
C GLY A 128 -3.07 17.16 13.74
N LYS A 129 -3.12 17.88 14.88
CA LYS A 129 -4.36 18.46 15.43
C LYS A 129 -4.84 19.73 14.74
N ARG A 130 -3.96 20.48 14.12
CA ARG A 130 -4.23 21.73 13.42
C ARG A 130 -3.63 21.70 12.04
N ALA A 131 -4.40 22.10 11.04
CA ALA A 131 -3.86 22.33 9.71
C ALA A 131 -2.96 23.55 9.68
N ALA A 132 -1.98 23.55 8.78
CA ALA A 132 -0.97 24.60 8.66
C ALA A 132 -1.02 25.29 7.30
N ILE A 133 -0.75 26.58 7.28
CA ILE A 133 -0.63 27.40 6.07
C ILE A 133 0.85 27.55 5.77
N ILE A 134 1.35 26.86 4.74
CA ILE A 134 2.77 26.80 4.38
C ILE A 134 3.02 27.37 2.98
N ASP A 135 4.25 27.80 2.75
CA ASP A 135 4.73 28.11 1.39
C ASP A 135 5.10 26.81 0.68
N TRP A 136 4.22 26.34 -0.20
CA TRP A 136 4.42 25.11 -0.98
C TRP A 136 5.66 25.17 -1.90
N LYS A 137 6.06 26.35 -2.36
CA LYS A 137 7.27 26.51 -3.19
C LYS A 137 8.52 26.19 -2.40
N SER A 138 8.56 26.58 -1.12
CA SER A 138 9.70 26.29 -0.23
C SER A 138 9.89 24.80 0.07
N THR A 139 8.85 23.99 -0.15
CA THR A 139 8.88 22.54 0.09
C THR A 139 9.44 21.76 -1.11
N GLN A 140 9.69 22.39 -2.24
CA GLN A 140 10.22 21.72 -3.43
C GLN A 140 11.74 21.52 -3.27
N PRO A 141 12.25 20.28 -3.37
CA PRO A 141 13.69 20.05 -3.47
C PRO A 141 14.27 20.67 -4.74
N GLU A 142 15.57 20.91 -4.76
CA GLU A 142 16.26 21.34 -5.97
C GLU A 142 16.03 20.33 -7.11
N GLY A 143 15.62 20.82 -8.28
CA GLY A 143 15.32 20.00 -9.44
C GLY A 143 14.00 19.23 -9.38
N TRP A 144 13.10 19.49 -8.42
CA TRP A 144 11.82 18.80 -8.28
C TRP A 144 10.95 18.87 -9.54
N GLU A 145 10.91 20.01 -10.22
CA GLU A 145 10.14 20.19 -11.47
C GLU A 145 10.62 19.28 -12.62
N SER A 146 11.89 18.88 -12.57
CA SER A 146 12.50 17.97 -13.55
C SER A 146 12.51 16.52 -13.10
N ASP A 147 12.05 16.22 -11.91
CA ASP A 147 11.91 14.84 -11.43
C ASP A 147 11.01 14.02 -12.34
N ARG A 148 11.42 12.81 -12.63
CA ARG A 148 10.68 11.89 -13.52
C ARG A 148 10.68 10.49 -12.91
N ARG A 149 9.49 9.89 -12.90
CA ARG A 149 9.38 8.48 -12.50
C ARG A 149 10.16 7.58 -13.46
N PRO A 150 10.89 6.57 -12.93
CA PRO A 150 11.60 5.59 -13.75
C PRO A 150 10.68 4.90 -14.75
N THR A 151 11.17 4.63 -15.96
CA THR A 151 10.39 4.01 -17.02
C THR A 151 9.97 2.59 -16.63
N LEU A 152 8.71 2.25 -16.83
CA LEU A 152 8.15 0.92 -16.70
C LEU A 152 7.43 0.55 -18.01
N LYS A 153 7.79 -0.57 -18.62
CA LYS A 153 7.20 -1.00 -19.90
C LYS A 153 5.91 -1.78 -19.71
N SER A 154 5.85 -2.59 -18.66
CA SER A 154 4.72 -3.45 -18.33
C SER A 154 4.63 -3.65 -16.81
N ALA A 155 3.43 -3.87 -16.30
CA ALA A 155 3.25 -4.29 -14.91
C ALA A 155 3.97 -5.63 -14.60
N ALA A 156 4.17 -6.50 -15.59
CA ALA A 156 4.94 -7.73 -15.44
C ALA A 156 6.44 -7.51 -15.14
N ASP A 157 6.96 -6.30 -15.43
CA ASP A 157 8.35 -5.92 -15.14
C ASP A 157 8.56 -5.45 -13.70
N MET A 158 7.48 -5.32 -12.91
CA MET A 158 7.55 -4.88 -11.52
C MET A 158 8.24 -5.93 -10.65
N ILE A 159 9.06 -5.45 -9.72
CA ILE A 159 9.65 -6.20 -8.60
C ILE A 159 9.49 -5.31 -7.39
N ILE A 160 8.62 -5.71 -6.47
CA ILE A 160 8.21 -4.89 -5.33
C ILE A 160 9.00 -5.29 -4.09
N TYR A 161 9.48 -4.30 -3.35
CA TYR A 161 10.18 -4.46 -2.08
C TYR A 161 9.43 -3.67 -1.00
N GLU A 162 8.74 -4.36 -0.11
CA GLU A 162 7.98 -3.77 1.00
C GLU A 162 8.91 -3.42 2.16
N MET A 163 8.82 -2.19 2.67
CA MET A 163 9.63 -1.76 3.79
C MET A 163 8.96 -0.71 4.67
N HIS A 164 9.40 -0.66 5.93
CA HIS A 164 9.08 0.40 6.88
C HIS A 164 10.32 1.28 7.10
N HIS A 165 10.15 2.60 7.23
CA HIS A 165 11.27 3.57 7.38
C HIS A 165 12.22 3.22 8.51
N ARG A 166 11.67 2.86 9.68
CA ARG A 166 12.49 2.52 10.85
C ARG A 166 13.14 1.15 10.71
N ASP A 167 12.41 0.14 10.25
CA ASP A 167 12.94 -1.21 10.05
C ASP A 167 14.20 -1.18 9.20
N PHE A 168 14.15 -0.43 8.12
CA PHE A 168 15.19 -0.38 7.11
C PHE A 168 16.45 0.37 7.54
N SER A 169 16.31 1.40 8.40
CA SER A 169 17.42 2.32 8.67
C SER A 169 17.80 2.52 10.14
N SER A 170 16.95 2.11 11.10
CA SER A 170 17.13 2.44 12.52
C SER A 170 18.25 1.65 13.20
N ASP A 171 18.62 0.48 12.70
CA ASP A 171 19.68 -0.33 13.31
C ASP A 171 21.04 0.38 13.28
N SER A 172 21.83 0.20 14.34
CA SER A 172 23.16 0.82 14.45
C SER A 172 24.13 0.40 13.35
N THR A 173 23.92 -0.79 12.79
CA THR A 173 24.76 -1.37 11.73
C THR A 173 24.41 -0.89 10.33
N SER A 174 23.36 -0.07 10.17
CA SER A 174 22.93 0.45 8.86
C SER A 174 23.91 1.45 8.21
N GLY A 175 24.77 2.09 9.00
CA GLY A 175 25.66 3.16 8.51
C GLY A 175 24.92 4.45 8.12
N VAL A 176 23.59 4.49 8.23
CA VAL A 176 22.75 5.65 7.93
C VAL A 176 22.83 6.67 9.08
N LYS A 177 22.84 7.96 8.76
CA LYS A 177 22.82 9.04 9.76
C LYS A 177 21.41 9.38 10.21
N ASN A 178 20.50 9.58 9.27
CA ASN A 178 19.11 9.95 9.53
C ASN A 178 18.24 8.71 9.78
N LYS A 179 18.57 7.96 10.84
CA LYS A 179 17.93 6.68 11.19
C LYS A 179 16.43 6.84 11.41
N GLY A 180 15.63 6.01 10.73
CA GLY A 180 14.16 6.00 10.84
C GLY A 180 13.49 7.23 10.25
N LYS A 181 14.17 8.02 9.41
CA LYS A 181 13.67 9.27 8.81
C LYS A 181 13.55 9.14 7.28
N TYR A 182 12.74 10.00 6.67
CA TYR A 182 12.65 10.10 5.20
C TYR A 182 14.03 10.27 4.56
N LEU A 183 14.86 11.12 5.15
CA LEU A 183 16.20 11.41 4.64
C LEU A 183 17.16 10.21 4.66
N ALA A 184 16.84 9.13 5.38
CA ALA A 184 17.63 7.90 5.34
C ALA A 184 17.78 7.35 3.92
N LEU A 185 16.76 7.50 3.09
CA LEU A 185 16.74 7.04 1.70
C LEU A 185 17.32 8.04 0.70
N THR A 186 17.85 9.18 1.17
CA THR A 186 18.61 10.12 0.34
C THR A 186 20.12 9.93 0.47
N GLU A 187 20.56 9.16 1.50
CA GLU A 187 21.98 8.99 1.81
C GLU A 187 22.61 7.93 0.90
N ARG A 188 23.64 8.35 0.17
CA ARG A 188 24.42 7.50 -0.75
C ARG A 188 25.69 6.99 -0.09
N GLY A 189 26.15 5.82 -0.53
CA GLY A 189 27.42 5.24 -0.06
C GLY A 189 27.38 4.74 1.39
N THR A 190 26.18 4.55 1.98
CA THR A 190 26.06 3.98 3.31
C THR A 190 26.45 2.50 3.29
N MET A 191 27.14 2.06 4.35
CA MET A 191 27.70 0.72 4.45
C MET A 191 27.63 0.22 5.90
N ASN A 192 27.57 -1.11 6.05
CA ASN A 192 27.84 -1.76 7.33
C ASN A 192 29.35 -1.77 7.65
N ALA A 193 29.73 -2.30 8.81
CA ALA A 193 31.12 -2.38 9.26
C ALA A 193 32.05 -3.17 8.29
N ASP A 194 31.49 -4.12 7.53
CA ASP A 194 32.20 -4.97 6.57
C ASP A 194 32.20 -4.37 5.15
N LYS A 195 31.88 -3.09 5.03
CA LYS A 195 31.81 -2.34 3.74
C LYS A 195 30.81 -2.91 2.74
N ARG A 196 29.75 -3.54 3.22
CA ARG A 196 28.60 -3.94 2.37
C ARG A 196 27.61 -2.78 2.28
N LEU A 197 27.14 -2.47 1.08
CA LEU A 197 26.18 -1.40 0.83
C LEU A 197 24.88 -1.61 1.61
N THR A 198 24.38 -0.55 2.21
CA THR A 198 23.10 -0.46 2.91
C THR A 198 22.26 0.67 2.32
N GLY A 199 21.11 0.99 2.93
CA GLY A 199 20.28 2.10 2.48
C GLY A 199 19.86 1.99 1.00
N ILE A 200 19.74 3.12 0.35
CA ILE A 200 19.28 3.20 -1.06
C ILE A 200 20.21 2.45 -2.03
N ASP A 201 21.50 2.40 -1.75
CA ASP A 201 22.45 1.70 -2.61
C ASP A 201 22.35 0.17 -2.49
N HIS A 202 21.87 -0.37 -1.35
CA HIS A 202 21.49 -1.78 -1.24
C HIS A 202 20.30 -2.10 -2.16
N LEU A 203 19.27 -1.25 -2.18
CA LEU A 203 18.10 -1.46 -3.05
C LEU A 203 18.49 -1.46 -4.54
N ARG A 204 19.39 -0.56 -4.94
CA ARG A 204 19.95 -0.52 -6.31
C ARG A 204 20.75 -1.77 -6.62
N GLU A 205 21.60 -2.21 -5.70
CA GLU A 205 22.42 -3.41 -5.86
C GLU A 205 21.55 -4.66 -5.98
N LEU A 206 20.48 -4.77 -5.20
CA LEU A 206 19.52 -5.87 -5.26
C LEU A 206 18.78 -5.91 -6.60
N GLY A 207 18.51 -4.75 -7.19
CA GLY A 207 17.92 -4.64 -8.53
C GLY A 207 16.41 -4.58 -8.55
N ILE A 208 15.74 -4.24 -7.44
CA ILE A 208 14.29 -4.03 -7.39
C ILE A 208 13.85 -2.85 -8.26
N THR A 209 12.59 -2.78 -8.60
CA THR A 209 12.01 -1.69 -9.43
C THR A 209 11.10 -0.76 -8.65
N HIS A 210 10.50 -1.24 -7.56
CA HIS A 210 9.57 -0.49 -6.73
C HIS A 210 9.86 -0.71 -5.25
N VAL A 211 9.81 0.36 -4.48
CA VAL A 211 9.71 0.31 -3.01
C VAL A 211 8.25 0.52 -2.65
N HIS A 212 7.67 -0.38 -1.87
CA HIS A 212 6.40 -0.23 -1.20
C HIS A 212 6.69 0.22 0.24
N LEU A 213 6.36 1.46 0.55
CA LEU A 213 6.50 2.03 1.88
C LEU A 213 5.24 1.73 2.69
N LEU A 214 5.40 1.16 3.89
CA LEU A 214 4.31 1.07 4.86
C LEU A 214 3.73 2.48 5.12
N PRO A 215 2.53 2.61 5.74
CA PRO A 215 1.86 3.89 5.84
C PRO A 215 2.78 5.04 6.23
N SER A 216 2.82 6.06 5.40
CA SER A 216 3.71 7.22 5.53
C SER A 216 2.95 8.54 5.58
N TYR A 217 1.60 8.49 5.54
CA TYR A 217 0.77 9.63 5.90
C TYR A 217 0.63 9.75 7.42
N ASP A 218 0.13 10.87 7.88
CA ASP A 218 -0.02 11.22 9.30
C ASP A 218 -0.96 10.25 10.03
N TYR A 219 -0.44 9.56 11.04
CA TYR A 219 -1.12 8.55 11.83
C TYR A 219 -1.01 8.84 13.34
N ALA A 220 -1.87 8.23 14.17
CA ALA A 220 -2.14 8.70 15.54
C ALA A 220 -1.22 8.12 16.62
N SER A 221 -0.68 6.91 16.44
CA SER A 221 -0.07 6.14 17.53
C SER A 221 1.33 6.56 17.94
N VAL A 222 1.98 7.49 17.25
CA VAL A 222 3.29 8.02 17.62
C VAL A 222 3.16 9.47 18.06
N ASP A 223 3.52 9.76 19.31
CA ASP A 223 3.57 11.14 19.81
C ASP A 223 4.82 11.83 19.24
N GLU A 224 4.61 12.70 18.26
CA GLU A 224 5.67 13.44 17.57
C GLU A 224 6.46 14.39 18.49
N THR A 225 5.92 14.72 19.66
CA THR A 225 6.60 15.54 20.67
C THR A 225 7.62 14.77 21.52
N LYS A 226 7.67 13.42 21.37
CA LYS A 226 8.49 12.51 22.17
C LYS A 226 9.27 11.52 21.31
N LEU A 227 9.81 11.97 20.20
CA LEU A 227 10.51 11.08 19.25
C LEU A 227 11.79 10.45 19.83
N GLU A 228 12.36 11.04 20.87
CA GLU A 228 13.49 10.48 21.63
C GLU A 228 13.14 9.18 22.37
N GLU A 229 11.87 8.94 22.67
CA GLU A 229 11.38 7.69 23.30
C GLU A 229 11.39 6.49 22.33
N LYS A 230 11.75 6.73 21.04
CA LYS A 230 11.84 5.70 20.00
C LYS A 230 10.57 4.87 19.85
N GLN A 231 9.42 5.52 19.92
CA GLN A 231 8.12 4.92 19.68
C GLN A 231 8.09 4.29 18.29
N TYR A 232 7.40 3.18 18.17
CA TYR A 232 7.26 2.43 16.92
C TYR A 232 5.80 2.08 16.66
N ASN A 233 5.37 2.29 15.43
CA ASN A 233 4.11 1.75 14.92
C ASN A 233 4.24 1.56 13.40
N TRP A 234 3.50 0.61 12.83
CA TRP A 234 3.44 0.45 11.37
C TRP A 234 2.69 1.59 10.67
N GLY A 235 1.78 2.31 11.38
CA GLY A 235 1.04 3.44 10.86
C GLY A 235 -0.34 3.13 10.29
N TYR A 236 -0.92 1.95 10.58
CA TYR A 236 -2.28 1.59 10.14
C TYR A 236 -3.38 2.17 11.02
N ASP A 237 -3.16 3.37 11.54
CA ASP A 237 -4.10 4.13 12.36
C ASP A 237 -4.23 5.58 11.87
N PRO A 238 -4.84 5.79 10.67
CA PRO A 238 -4.83 7.03 9.94
C PRO A 238 -5.51 8.18 10.68
N LEU A 239 -4.85 9.36 10.65
CA LEU A 239 -5.33 10.62 11.21
C LEU A 239 -5.58 11.65 10.09
N ASN A 240 -4.56 12.04 9.32
CA ASN A 240 -4.64 12.97 8.20
C ASN A 240 -4.10 12.34 6.92
N TYR A 241 -4.97 11.90 6.04
CA TYR A 241 -4.64 11.08 4.85
C TYR A 241 -3.78 11.78 3.79
N ASN A 242 -3.77 13.13 3.78
CA ASN A 242 -3.08 13.90 2.74
C ASN A 242 -1.82 14.63 3.27
N VAL A 243 -1.29 14.17 4.39
CA VAL A 243 -0.11 14.78 5.04
C VAL A 243 0.94 13.70 5.28
N PRO A 244 2.23 13.94 4.96
CA PRO A 244 3.31 13.05 5.40
C PRO A 244 3.43 13.00 6.92
N ASP A 245 3.69 11.82 7.49
CA ASP A 245 3.84 11.64 8.93
C ASP A 245 5.05 12.40 9.49
N GLY A 246 4.87 13.08 10.61
CA GLY A 246 5.92 13.90 11.21
C GLY A 246 6.97 13.10 11.98
N SER A 247 6.67 11.87 12.40
CA SER A 247 7.64 11.04 13.12
C SER A 247 8.83 10.63 12.25
N TYR A 248 8.66 10.61 10.94
CA TYR A 248 9.73 10.36 9.96
C TYR A 248 10.44 11.63 9.48
N SER A 249 9.99 12.79 9.90
CA SER A 249 10.64 14.09 9.63
C SER A 249 11.76 14.39 10.64
N THR A 250 12.73 15.19 10.24
CA THR A 250 13.78 15.67 11.17
C THR A 250 13.28 16.73 12.12
N ASP A 251 12.22 17.46 11.77
CA ASP A 251 11.56 18.45 12.62
C ASP A 251 10.02 18.39 12.45
N PRO A 252 9.30 17.69 13.36
CA PRO A 252 7.85 17.57 13.28
C PRO A 252 7.10 18.87 13.62
N TYR A 253 7.78 19.83 14.30
CA TYR A 253 7.18 21.12 14.66
C TYR A 253 7.08 22.09 13.47
N GLN A 254 7.86 21.83 12.40
CA GLN A 254 7.85 22.63 11.18
C GLN A 254 7.10 21.89 10.05
N PRO A 255 5.83 22.22 9.78
CA PRO A 255 5.01 21.48 8.81
C PRO A 255 5.65 21.32 7.41
N ALA A 256 6.35 22.35 6.94
CA ALA A 256 7.02 22.33 5.64
C ALA A 256 8.19 21.33 5.56
N VAL A 257 8.81 20.97 6.70
CA VAL A 257 9.98 20.08 6.73
C VAL A 257 9.54 18.65 6.35
N ARG A 258 8.46 18.09 6.96
CA ARG A 258 7.96 16.76 6.62
C ARG A 258 7.58 16.64 5.13
N VAL A 259 6.97 17.69 4.57
CA VAL A 259 6.60 17.76 3.16
C VAL A 259 7.83 17.73 2.26
N LYS A 260 8.83 18.57 2.57
CA LYS A 260 10.07 18.68 1.79
C LYS A 260 10.89 17.38 1.85
N GLU A 261 11.07 16.82 3.02
CA GLU A 261 11.88 15.60 3.22
C GLU A 261 11.23 14.37 2.55
N PHE A 262 9.91 14.27 2.56
CA PHE A 262 9.21 13.23 1.81
C PHE A 262 9.47 13.37 0.30
N LYS A 263 9.39 14.58 -0.26
CA LYS A 263 9.73 14.84 -1.68
C LYS A 263 11.19 14.51 -1.99
N GLN A 264 12.12 14.86 -1.09
CA GLN A 264 13.55 14.52 -1.26
C GLN A 264 13.78 13.01 -1.32
N MET A 265 13.07 12.25 -0.47
CA MET A 265 13.10 10.79 -0.49
C MET A 265 12.61 10.24 -1.82
N VAL A 266 11.44 10.67 -2.30
CA VAL A 266 10.88 10.21 -3.58
C VAL A 266 11.84 10.54 -4.74
N GLN A 267 12.34 11.75 -4.80
CA GLN A 267 13.31 12.18 -5.82
C GLN A 267 14.58 11.32 -5.80
N ALA A 268 15.12 11.02 -4.62
CA ALA A 268 16.31 10.19 -4.48
C ALA A 268 16.07 8.75 -4.96
N LEU A 269 14.90 8.18 -4.68
CA LEU A 269 14.48 6.86 -5.18
C LEU A 269 14.34 6.87 -6.71
N HIS A 270 13.71 7.90 -7.29
CA HIS A 270 13.62 8.05 -8.76
C HIS A 270 14.99 8.15 -9.41
N GLN A 271 15.91 8.95 -8.86
CA GLN A 271 17.31 9.04 -9.31
C GLN A 271 18.07 7.73 -9.18
N ALA A 272 17.64 6.87 -8.25
CA ALA A 272 18.17 5.50 -8.11
C ALA A 272 17.54 4.49 -9.10
N GLY A 273 16.57 4.92 -9.91
CA GLY A 273 15.84 4.06 -10.84
C GLY A 273 14.73 3.25 -10.18
N ILE A 274 14.24 3.67 -9.00
CA ILE A 274 13.26 2.98 -8.16
C ILE A 274 11.99 3.82 -8.06
N ARG A 275 10.84 3.23 -8.35
CA ARG A 275 9.51 3.81 -8.17
C ARG A 275 9.03 3.67 -6.74
N VAL A 276 8.11 4.52 -6.32
CA VAL A 276 7.58 4.57 -4.96
C VAL A 276 6.10 4.20 -4.93
N ILE A 277 5.78 3.16 -4.16
CA ILE A 277 4.41 2.75 -3.86
C ILE A 277 4.10 3.18 -2.42
N MET A 278 2.96 3.80 -2.23
CA MET A 278 2.47 4.22 -0.93
C MET A 278 1.37 3.27 -0.45
N ASP A 279 1.49 2.82 0.80
CA ASP A 279 0.42 2.09 1.48
C ASP A 279 -0.66 3.07 1.94
N VAL A 280 -1.93 2.81 1.59
CA VAL A 280 -3.06 3.68 1.89
C VAL A 280 -4.16 2.93 2.63
N VAL A 281 -4.64 3.51 3.72
CA VAL A 281 -5.60 2.90 4.64
C VAL A 281 -6.91 3.69 4.65
N TYR A 282 -7.62 3.72 3.53
CA TYR A 282 -8.91 4.42 3.44
C TYR A 282 -10.07 3.62 4.06
N ASN A 283 -9.83 2.37 4.45
CA ASN A 283 -10.87 1.46 4.94
C ASN A 283 -11.38 1.77 6.36
N HIS A 284 -10.61 2.48 7.17
CA HIS A 284 -11.00 2.91 8.53
C HIS A 284 -10.25 4.17 8.97
N THR A 285 -10.66 4.74 10.09
CA THR A 285 -9.95 5.81 10.81
C THR A 285 -9.49 5.31 12.18
N PHE A 286 -8.45 5.91 12.74
CA PHE A 286 -7.94 5.57 14.06
C PHE A 286 -9.04 5.58 15.14
N ASN A 287 -9.89 6.61 15.11
CA ASN A 287 -10.94 6.83 16.07
C ASN A 287 -12.15 7.39 15.32
N THR A 288 -13.36 6.91 15.60
CA THR A 288 -14.56 7.41 14.91
C THR A 288 -15.02 8.73 15.50
N ILE A 289 -15.16 8.84 16.84
CA ILE A 289 -15.79 10.00 17.50
C ILE A 289 -14.98 11.29 17.27
N GLU A 290 -13.66 11.19 17.29
CA GLU A 290 -12.75 12.33 17.15
C GLU A 290 -12.17 12.43 15.73
N SER A 291 -12.60 11.60 14.80
CA SER A 291 -12.11 11.64 13.41
C SER A 291 -12.53 12.94 12.73
N ASN A 292 -11.70 13.37 11.78
CA ASN A 292 -12.00 14.53 10.95
C ASN A 292 -13.29 14.31 10.14
N PHE A 293 -13.59 13.07 9.77
CA PHE A 293 -14.83 12.69 9.08
C PHE A 293 -16.07 12.91 9.95
N GLU A 294 -16.07 12.38 11.19
CA GLU A 294 -17.24 12.48 12.07
C GLU A 294 -17.47 13.91 12.55
N ARG A 295 -16.39 14.67 12.84
CA ARG A 295 -16.48 16.07 13.22
C ARG A 295 -17.00 17.00 12.12
N THR A 296 -16.84 16.57 10.85
CA THR A 296 -17.25 17.37 9.68
C THR A 296 -18.66 17.03 9.21
N ALA A 297 -18.97 15.73 9.07
CA ALA A 297 -20.27 15.24 8.61
C ALA A 297 -20.64 13.93 9.33
N PRO A 298 -21.18 14.02 10.55
CA PRO A 298 -21.45 12.86 11.40
C PRO A 298 -22.21 11.75 10.70
N GLY A 299 -21.71 10.52 10.80
CA GLY A 299 -22.29 9.32 10.24
C GLY A 299 -22.13 9.13 8.72
N TYR A 300 -21.77 10.18 7.97
CA TYR A 300 -21.72 10.10 6.51
C TYR A 300 -20.60 9.18 5.98
N PHE A 301 -19.44 9.22 6.57
CA PHE A 301 -18.27 8.52 6.04
C PHE A 301 -18.14 7.07 6.50
N TYR A 302 -19.00 6.60 7.41
CA TYR A 302 -18.92 5.26 7.99
C TYR A 302 -20.15 4.43 7.68
N ARG A 303 -19.94 3.14 7.40
CA ARG A 303 -21.03 2.17 7.33
C ARG A 303 -21.53 1.84 8.72
N ARG A 304 -22.83 1.56 8.81
CA ARG A 304 -23.51 1.15 10.05
C ARG A 304 -24.31 -0.11 9.83
N LYS A 305 -24.46 -0.88 10.89
CA LYS A 305 -25.36 -2.04 10.95
C LYS A 305 -26.82 -1.56 11.04
N GLU A 306 -27.75 -2.49 10.87
CA GLU A 306 -29.21 -2.22 10.97
C GLU A 306 -29.61 -1.63 12.34
N ASP A 307 -28.92 -2.01 13.42
CA ASP A 307 -29.12 -1.50 14.77
C ASP A 307 -28.52 -0.09 15.01
N GLY A 308 -27.93 0.51 14.00
CA GLY A 308 -27.28 1.83 14.04
C GLY A 308 -25.85 1.81 14.60
N SER A 309 -25.33 0.68 15.08
CA SER A 309 -23.94 0.56 15.52
C SER A 309 -22.98 0.63 14.33
N LEU A 310 -21.71 0.98 14.57
CA LEU A 310 -20.69 1.00 13.52
C LEU A 310 -20.44 -0.40 12.97
N ALA A 311 -20.29 -0.49 11.66
CA ALA A 311 -19.77 -1.67 11.01
C ALA A 311 -18.25 -1.76 11.27
N ASN A 312 -17.67 -2.98 11.23
CA ASN A 312 -16.28 -3.23 11.63
C ASN A 312 -15.55 -4.21 10.70
N GLY A 313 -15.77 -4.13 9.40
CA GLY A 313 -15.07 -4.96 8.42
C GLY A 313 -13.55 -4.84 8.48
N SER A 314 -13.03 -3.74 9.02
CA SER A 314 -11.60 -3.52 9.24
C SER A 314 -11.01 -4.28 10.44
N GLY A 315 -11.84 -4.72 11.41
CA GLY A 315 -11.36 -5.23 12.69
C GLY A 315 -10.78 -4.14 13.62
N CYS A 316 -10.84 -2.86 13.20
CA CYS A 316 -10.29 -1.71 13.93
C CYS A 316 -11.38 -0.81 14.56
N GLY A 317 -12.62 -1.29 14.66
CA GLY A 317 -13.74 -0.60 15.31
C GLY A 317 -14.63 0.23 14.39
N ASN A 318 -14.27 0.39 13.13
CA ASN A 318 -15.09 1.09 12.13
C ASN A 318 -14.75 0.62 10.71
N GLU A 319 -15.61 0.92 9.75
CA GLU A 319 -15.31 0.79 8.31
C GLU A 319 -15.90 1.99 7.56
N THR A 320 -15.17 2.47 6.54
CA THR A 320 -15.61 3.59 5.73
C THR A 320 -16.58 3.16 4.63
N ALA A 321 -17.44 4.10 4.21
CA ALA A 321 -18.46 3.91 3.19
C ALA A 321 -17.99 4.45 1.83
N SER A 322 -17.10 3.72 1.15
CA SER A 322 -16.47 4.14 -0.12
C SER A 322 -17.49 4.37 -1.25
N GLU A 323 -18.64 3.70 -1.19
CA GLU A 323 -19.75 3.84 -2.13
C GLU A 323 -20.43 5.22 -2.09
N ARG A 324 -20.27 5.97 -0.99
CA ARG A 324 -20.90 7.29 -0.85
C ARG A 324 -20.17 8.34 -1.66
N PRO A 325 -20.88 9.19 -2.41
CA PRO A 325 -20.27 10.07 -3.41
C PRO A 325 -19.10 10.93 -2.90
N MET A 326 -19.23 11.54 -1.70
CA MET A 326 -18.16 12.39 -1.17
C MET A 326 -17.01 11.59 -0.56
N MET A 327 -17.22 10.35 -0.08
CA MET A 327 -16.11 9.46 0.31
C MET A 327 -15.34 8.98 -0.92
N ARG A 328 -16.04 8.54 -1.97
CA ARG A 328 -15.42 8.17 -3.27
C ARG A 328 -14.61 9.33 -3.83
N LYS A 329 -15.20 10.53 -3.84
CA LYS A 329 -14.53 11.75 -4.28
C LYS A 329 -13.26 12.02 -3.47
N PHE A 330 -13.35 11.92 -2.15
CA PHE A 330 -12.21 12.09 -1.24
C PHE A 330 -11.07 11.11 -1.59
N MET A 331 -11.38 9.82 -1.76
CA MET A 331 -10.37 8.80 -2.10
C MET A 331 -9.71 9.08 -3.46
N ILE A 332 -10.50 9.43 -4.48
CA ILE A 332 -9.97 9.78 -5.81
C ILE A 332 -9.05 11.00 -5.72
N GLU A 333 -9.50 12.07 -5.07
CA GLU A 333 -8.74 13.32 -4.96
C GLU A 333 -7.47 13.15 -4.12
N SER A 334 -7.51 12.33 -3.08
CA SER A 334 -6.35 11.99 -2.25
C SER A 334 -5.28 11.23 -3.06
N VAL A 335 -5.67 10.19 -3.78
CA VAL A 335 -4.75 9.45 -4.67
C VAL A 335 -4.13 10.38 -5.72
N LEU A 336 -4.94 11.19 -6.39
CA LEU A 336 -4.45 12.14 -7.39
C LEU A 336 -3.53 13.22 -6.81
N TYR A 337 -3.78 13.64 -5.57
CA TYR A 337 -2.92 14.58 -4.86
C TYR A 337 -1.54 13.99 -4.59
N TRP A 338 -1.43 12.77 -4.07
CA TRP A 338 -0.17 12.10 -3.85
C TRP A 338 0.63 11.89 -5.16
N ILE A 339 -0.05 11.58 -6.26
CA ILE A 339 0.59 11.47 -7.59
C ILE A 339 1.15 12.81 -8.06
N LYS A 340 0.38 13.89 -7.92
CA LYS A 340 0.74 15.21 -8.49
C LYS A 340 1.72 15.97 -7.63
N GLU A 341 1.55 15.93 -6.32
CA GLU A 341 2.33 16.72 -5.36
C GLU A 341 3.63 16.00 -4.95
N TYR A 342 3.58 14.66 -4.82
CA TYR A 342 4.70 13.87 -4.32
C TYR A 342 5.26 12.89 -5.35
N HIS A 343 4.76 12.89 -6.56
CA HIS A 343 5.18 12.02 -7.68
C HIS A 343 5.11 10.51 -7.35
N ILE A 344 4.15 10.10 -6.52
CA ILE A 344 3.95 8.69 -6.16
C ILE A 344 3.60 7.86 -7.41
N ASP A 345 4.16 6.64 -7.49
CA ASP A 345 4.11 5.74 -8.65
C ASP A 345 3.20 4.53 -8.46
N GLY A 346 2.59 4.39 -7.32
CA GLY A 346 1.67 3.30 -7.04
C GLY A 346 1.05 3.37 -5.66
N PHE A 347 0.00 2.56 -5.47
CA PHE A 347 -0.73 2.49 -4.21
C PHE A 347 -1.04 1.03 -3.87
N ARG A 348 -0.76 0.66 -2.62
CA ARG A 348 -1.27 -0.56 -2.00
C ARG A 348 -2.43 -0.18 -1.09
N PHE A 349 -3.61 -0.72 -1.36
CA PHE A 349 -4.79 -0.49 -0.54
C PHE A 349 -4.88 -1.55 0.56
N ASP A 350 -4.73 -1.10 1.79
CA ASP A 350 -4.99 -1.91 2.98
C ASP A 350 -6.44 -2.34 3.02
N LEU A 351 -6.70 -3.62 3.32
CA LEU A 351 -8.05 -4.22 3.34
C LEU A 351 -8.94 -3.72 2.19
N MET A 352 -8.39 -3.75 0.96
CA MET A 352 -9.06 -3.26 -0.25
C MET A 352 -10.45 -3.88 -0.43
N GLY A 353 -10.65 -5.11 0.08
CA GLY A 353 -11.92 -5.81 0.05
C GLY A 353 -13.06 -5.14 0.82
N ILE A 354 -12.80 -4.09 1.59
CA ILE A 354 -13.83 -3.26 2.23
C ILE A 354 -14.42 -2.24 1.23
N HIS A 355 -13.62 -1.80 0.25
CA HIS A 355 -14.06 -0.81 -0.73
C HIS A 355 -14.94 -1.43 -1.81
N ASP A 356 -15.85 -0.64 -2.35
CA ASP A 356 -16.69 -1.06 -3.47
C ASP A 356 -15.91 -1.03 -4.80
N ILE A 357 -16.29 -1.93 -5.71
CA ILE A 357 -15.66 -2.10 -7.03
C ILE A 357 -15.74 -0.82 -7.86
N GLU A 358 -16.85 -0.10 -7.79
CA GLU A 358 -17.03 1.12 -8.58
C GLU A 358 -16.02 2.19 -8.16
N THR A 359 -15.83 2.40 -6.86
CA THR A 359 -14.83 3.33 -6.33
C THR A 359 -13.41 2.94 -6.77
N MET A 360 -13.04 1.66 -6.69
CA MET A 360 -11.73 1.20 -7.14
C MET A 360 -11.52 1.41 -8.64
N ASN A 361 -12.54 1.14 -9.45
CA ASN A 361 -12.49 1.37 -10.90
C ASN A 361 -12.42 2.86 -11.26
N GLU A 362 -13.15 3.73 -10.56
CA GLU A 362 -13.06 5.18 -10.78
C GLU A 362 -11.70 5.75 -10.36
N ILE A 363 -11.10 5.26 -9.27
CA ILE A 363 -9.70 5.58 -8.91
C ILE A 363 -8.77 5.15 -10.05
N ARG A 364 -8.85 3.88 -10.52
CA ARG A 364 -8.01 3.37 -11.61
C ARG A 364 -8.14 4.22 -12.87
N LYS A 365 -9.36 4.55 -13.25
CA LYS A 365 -9.67 5.40 -14.40
C LYS A 365 -9.10 6.82 -14.28
N ALA A 366 -9.17 7.40 -13.07
CA ALA A 366 -8.61 8.73 -12.81
C ALA A 366 -7.07 8.71 -12.89
N VAL A 367 -6.45 7.69 -12.32
CA VAL A 367 -5.00 7.48 -12.37
C VAL A 367 -4.51 7.25 -13.80
N ASN A 368 -5.23 6.45 -14.61
CA ASN A 368 -4.88 6.19 -16.02
C ASN A 368 -4.83 7.45 -16.88
N LYS A 369 -5.59 8.50 -16.53
CA LYS A 369 -5.54 9.80 -17.24
C LYS A 369 -4.23 10.55 -17.01
N ILE A 370 -3.53 10.24 -15.90
CA ILE A 370 -2.22 10.84 -15.60
C ILE A 370 -1.12 9.95 -16.17
N ASP A 371 -1.08 8.70 -15.77
CA ASP A 371 -0.09 7.71 -16.23
C ASP A 371 -0.60 6.28 -15.95
N PRO A 372 -0.89 5.48 -16.99
CA PRO A 372 -1.38 4.12 -16.81
C PRO A 372 -0.35 3.16 -16.21
N THR A 373 0.93 3.56 -16.12
CA THR A 373 1.98 2.75 -15.50
C THR A 373 2.05 2.90 -13.98
N ILE A 374 1.27 3.80 -13.39
CA ILE A 374 1.11 3.89 -11.93
C ILE A 374 0.31 2.68 -11.48
N CYS A 375 0.90 1.86 -10.62
CA CYS A 375 0.27 0.62 -10.19
C CYS A 375 -0.76 0.81 -9.07
N ILE A 376 -1.78 -0.05 -9.07
CA ILE A 376 -2.75 -0.17 -7.96
C ILE A 376 -2.87 -1.64 -7.62
N TYR A 377 -2.68 -1.98 -6.36
CA TYR A 377 -2.95 -3.31 -5.83
C TYR A 377 -3.35 -3.22 -4.35
N GLY A 378 -3.81 -4.33 -3.79
CA GLY A 378 -4.18 -4.34 -2.39
C GLY A 378 -4.58 -5.72 -1.89
N GLU A 379 -5.10 -5.73 -0.68
CA GLU A 379 -5.62 -6.92 -0.04
C GLU A 379 -7.06 -7.18 -0.48
N GLY A 380 -7.27 -8.24 -1.25
CA GLY A 380 -8.58 -8.65 -1.76
C GLY A 380 -9.45 -9.32 -0.69
N TRP A 381 -9.39 -8.86 0.54
CA TRP A 381 -10.15 -9.36 1.70
C TRP A 381 -10.47 -8.24 2.68
N ALA A 382 -11.25 -8.57 3.71
CA ALA A 382 -11.52 -7.75 4.89
C ALA A 382 -11.18 -8.57 6.14
N ALA A 383 -10.96 -7.91 7.28
CA ALA A 383 -10.66 -8.60 8.54
C ALA A 383 -11.92 -9.27 9.14
N GLU A 384 -13.08 -8.60 9.04
CA GLU A 384 -14.40 -9.11 9.40
C GLU A 384 -15.36 -8.90 8.23
N ALA A 385 -16.61 -9.35 8.34
CA ALA A 385 -17.61 -9.19 7.28
C ALA A 385 -18.05 -7.71 7.14
N PRO A 386 -17.77 -7.03 5.99
CA PRO A 386 -18.23 -5.67 5.77
C PRO A 386 -19.74 -5.58 5.64
N GLN A 387 -20.31 -4.41 5.98
CA GLN A 387 -21.74 -4.13 5.84
C GLN A 387 -22.06 -3.54 4.46
N TYR A 388 -21.70 -4.29 3.41
CA TYR A 388 -22.01 -3.98 2.01
C TYR A 388 -22.11 -5.27 1.20
N PRO A 389 -22.87 -5.33 0.10
CA PRO A 389 -23.03 -6.57 -0.68
C PRO A 389 -21.68 -7.11 -1.18
N ALA A 390 -21.38 -8.37 -0.85
CA ALA A 390 -20.09 -9.00 -1.12
C ALA A 390 -19.73 -9.06 -2.62
N ASP A 391 -20.72 -9.15 -3.50
CA ASP A 391 -20.55 -9.12 -4.96
C ASP A 391 -20.20 -7.72 -5.51
N SER A 392 -20.38 -6.69 -4.71
CA SER A 392 -20.06 -5.29 -5.02
C SER A 392 -18.76 -4.82 -4.38
N LEU A 393 -18.13 -5.65 -3.56
CA LEU A 393 -16.86 -5.34 -2.87
C LEU A 393 -15.64 -5.76 -3.70
N ALA A 394 -14.53 -5.05 -3.51
CA ALA A 394 -13.24 -5.31 -4.15
C ALA A 394 -12.52 -6.54 -3.56
N MET A 395 -13.28 -7.58 -3.26
CA MET A 395 -12.78 -8.87 -2.81
C MET A 395 -12.02 -9.59 -3.94
N LYS A 396 -11.09 -10.45 -3.58
CA LYS A 396 -10.27 -11.24 -4.50
C LYS A 396 -11.09 -11.97 -5.57
N GLY A 397 -12.20 -12.58 -5.20
CA GLY A 397 -13.10 -13.24 -6.15
C GLY A 397 -13.72 -12.34 -7.22
N ASN A 398 -13.70 -11.03 -7.02
CA ASN A 398 -14.25 -10.02 -7.94
C ASN A 398 -13.18 -9.30 -8.78
N VAL A 399 -11.90 -9.65 -8.65
CA VAL A 399 -10.76 -8.97 -9.32
C VAL A 399 -10.92 -8.93 -10.85
N ALA A 400 -11.53 -9.94 -11.44
CA ALA A 400 -11.85 -9.97 -12.87
C ALA A 400 -12.70 -8.77 -13.35
N ARG A 401 -13.38 -8.06 -12.44
CA ARG A 401 -14.19 -6.85 -12.68
C ARG A 401 -13.42 -5.55 -12.45
N MET A 402 -12.16 -5.65 -12.01
CA MET A 402 -11.28 -4.52 -11.72
C MET A 402 -10.02 -4.60 -12.60
N PRO A 403 -10.11 -4.23 -13.89
CA PRO A 403 -8.96 -4.29 -14.78
C PRO A 403 -7.81 -3.41 -14.27
N ASP A 404 -6.57 -3.91 -14.46
CA ASP A 404 -5.33 -3.22 -14.05
C ASP A 404 -5.22 -2.92 -12.54
N ILE A 405 -5.97 -3.68 -11.72
CA ILE A 405 -5.82 -3.71 -10.26
C ILE A 405 -5.43 -5.13 -9.85
N ALA A 406 -4.37 -5.26 -9.05
CA ALA A 406 -3.88 -6.54 -8.58
C ALA A 406 -4.23 -6.79 -7.11
N VAL A 407 -4.17 -8.06 -6.69
CA VAL A 407 -4.36 -8.47 -5.30
C VAL A 407 -3.31 -9.49 -4.88
N PHE A 408 -3.07 -9.58 -3.58
CA PHE A 408 -2.19 -10.59 -2.99
C PHE A 408 -2.77 -12.00 -3.14
N SER A 409 -1.91 -12.98 -3.47
CA SER A 409 -2.28 -14.39 -3.52
C SER A 409 -1.90 -15.11 -2.22
N ASP A 410 -2.84 -15.17 -1.28
CA ASP A 410 -2.69 -16.00 -0.09
C ASP A 410 -2.69 -17.50 -0.43
N GLU A 411 -3.24 -17.91 -1.60
CA GLU A 411 -3.11 -19.29 -2.10
C GLU A 411 -1.65 -19.68 -2.29
N LEU A 412 -0.84 -18.81 -2.91
CA LEU A 412 0.58 -19.09 -3.14
C LEU A 412 1.35 -19.07 -1.82
N ARG A 413 1.18 -18.02 -1.00
CA ARG A 413 1.83 -17.89 0.30
C ARG A 413 1.58 -19.12 1.18
N ASP A 414 0.32 -19.48 1.38
CA ASP A 414 -0.06 -20.56 2.30
C ASP A 414 0.14 -21.94 1.66
N GLY A 415 0.08 -22.03 0.33
CA GLY A 415 0.50 -23.25 -0.41
C GLY A 415 1.98 -23.56 -0.23
N LEU A 416 2.83 -22.55 -0.07
CA LEU A 416 4.26 -22.70 0.23
C LEU A 416 4.52 -22.91 1.72
N CYS A 417 4.00 -22.03 2.58
CA CYS A 417 4.39 -21.92 3.98
C CYS A 417 3.42 -22.59 4.96
N GLY A 418 2.18 -22.86 4.54
CA GLY A 418 1.07 -23.28 5.41
C GLY A 418 0.20 -22.12 5.87
N PRO A 419 -1.01 -22.41 6.44
CA PRO A 419 -1.99 -21.40 6.82
C PRO A 419 -1.40 -20.33 7.75
N VAL A 420 -1.57 -19.06 7.43
CA VAL A 420 -0.93 -17.95 8.17
C VAL A 420 -1.34 -17.92 9.65
N TRP A 421 -2.57 -18.34 9.97
CA TRP A 421 -3.12 -18.37 11.33
C TRP A 421 -2.68 -19.60 12.17
N GLU A 422 -2.03 -20.59 11.53
CA GLU A 422 -1.56 -21.81 12.16
C GLU A 422 -0.04 -21.92 12.01
N LYS A 423 0.68 -21.18 12.86
CA LYS A 423 2.13 -20.92 12.72
C LYS A 423 3.00 -22.17 12.72
N ASP A 424 2.56 -23.21 13.42
CA ASP A 424 3.22 -24.52 13.54
C ASP A 424 2.94 -25.48 12.36
N LYS A 425 1.97 -25.14 11.51
CA LYS A 425 1.65 -25.95 10.34
C LYS A 425 2.44 -25.49 9.12
N GLY A 426 3.19 -26.41 8.53
CA GLY A 426 3.86 -26.20 7.25
C GLY A 426 3.02 -26.66 6.07
N ALA A 427 3.51 -26.38 4.85
CA ALA A 427 2.97 -26.87 3.60
C ALA A 427 4.10 -27.34 2.69
N PHE A 428 4.10 -26.98 1.41
CA PHE A 428 5.06 -27.46 0.42
C PHE A 428 6.53 -27.34 0.89
N LEU A 429 6.96 -26.19 1.42
CA LEU A 429 8.35 -25.99 1.89
C LEU A 429 8.75 -26.95 3.03
N ALA A 430 7.80 -27.26 3.90
CA ALA A 430 8.03 -28.17 5.03
C ALA A 430 7.92 -29.66 4.63
N GLY A 431 7.76 -29.98 3.33
CA GLY A 431 7.56 -31.35 2.88
C GLY A 431 6.18 -31.92 3.21
N VAL A 432 5.19 -31.07 3.53
CA VAL A 432 3.81 -31.50 3.79
C VAL A 432 3.07 -31.60 2.45
N PRO A 433 2.45 -32.75 2.12
CA PRO A 433 1.70 -32.92 0.89
C PRO A 433 0.42 -32.06 0.85
N GLY A 434 -0.02 -31.67 -0.36
CA GLY A 434 -1.31 -31.03 -0.62
C GLY A 434 -1.22 -29.54 -0.96
N GLY A 435 -0.05 -28.91 -0.84
CA GLY A 435 0.18 -27.52 -1.26
C GLY A 435 0.39 -27.32 -2.76
N GLU A 436 0.63 -28.41 -3.50
CA GLU A 436 1.07 -28.37 -4.90
C GLU A 436 0.06 -27.68 -5.82
N ALA A 437 -1.22 -27.89 -5.62
CA ALA A 437 -2.29 -27.26 -6.42
C ALA A 437 -2.27 -25.74 -6.26
N SER A 438 -2.14 -25.24 -5.02
CA SER A 438 -2.07 -23.81 -4.70
C SER A 438 -0.78 -23.18 -5.24
N VAL A 439 0.35 -23.88 -5.17
CA VAL A 439 1.60 -23.40 -5.75
C VAL A 439 1.50 -23.33 -7.27
N LYS A 440 0.94 -24.35 -7.94
CA LYS A 440 0.69 -24.32 -9.40
C LYS A 440 -0.25 -23.18 -9.80
N PHE A 441 -1.29 -22.93 -9.02
CA PHE A 441 -2.20 -21.82 -9.22
C PHE A 441 -1.47 -20.47 -9.15
N GLY A 442 -0.57 -20.28 -8.18
CA GLY A 442 0.28 -19.11 -8.10
C GLY A 442 1.29 -19.02 -9.26
N ILE A 443 1.88 -20.12 -9.70
CA ILE A 443 2.84 -20.15 -10.82
C ILE A 443 2.21 -19.57 -12.08
N VAL A 444 0.94 -19.91 -12.38
CA VAL A 444 0.24 -19.40 -13.58
C VAL A 444 -0.34 -17.98 -13.38
N GLY A 445 -0.19 -17.38 -12.22
CA GLY A 445 -0.71 -16.01 -11.95
C GLY A 445 -2.20 -15.97 -11.67
N ALA A 446 -2.76 -16.99 -11.02
CA ALA A 446 -4.18 -17.13 -10.65
C ALA A 446 -5.17 -17.08 -11.82
N ILE A 447 -4.70 -17.28 -13.04
CA ILE A 447 -5.53 -17.35 -14.25
C ILE A 447 -6.07 -18.76 -14.48
N GLU A 448 -7.07 -18.88 -15.32
CA GLU A 448 -7.54 -20.17 -15.82
C GLU A 448 -6.43 -20.88 -16.62
N HIS A 449 -6.10 -22.12 -16.21
CA HIS A 449 -5.10 -22.94 -16.89
C HIS A 449 -5.54 -24.42 -16.91
N PRO A 450 -5.44 -25.13 -18.06
CA PRO A 450 -6.01 -26.47 -18.21
C PRO A 450 -5.41 -27.53 -17.27
N GLN A 451 -4.19 -27.32 -16.78
CA GLN A 451 -3.51 -28.25 -15.88
C GLN A 451 -3.61 -27.86 -14.39
N VAL A 452 -4.37 -26.80 -14.04
CA VAL A 452 -4.58 -26.35 -12.65
C VAL A 452 -6.00 -26.67 -12.22
N ARG A 453 -6.15 -27.55 -11.22
CA ARG A 453 -7.42 -27.96 -10.66
C ARG A 453 -7.76 -27.11 -9.44
N CYS A 454 -8.69 -26.15 -9.61
CA CYS A 454 -9.07 -25.23 -8.55
C CYS A 454 -9.84 -25.87 -7.40
N ASP A 455 -10.39 -27.08 -7.57
CA ASP A 455 -11.04 -27.84 -6.48
C ASP A 455 -10.08 -28.21 -5.34
N SER A 456 -8.76 -28.23 -5.62
CA SER A 456 -7.71 -28.57 -4.68
C SER A 456 -6.85 -27.35 -4.27
N VAL A 457 -7.22 -26.15 -4.70
CA VAL A 457 -6.55 -24.89 -4.33
C VAL A 457 -7.07 -24.37 -3.00
N ASN A 458 -6.20 -23.85 -2.15
CA ASN A 458 -6.60 -23.18 -0.91
C ASN A 458 -7.46 -21.94 -1.22
N TYR A 459 -8.48 -21.67 -0.41
CA TYR A 459 -9.32 -20.47 -0.43
C TYR A 459 -10.13 -20.22 -1.72
N SER A 460 -9.61 -20.53 -2.92
CA SER A 460 -10.26 -20.24 -4.19
C SER A 460 -10.68 -21.49 -4.93
N ARG A 461 -11.95 -21.59 -5.35
CA ARG A 461 -12.49 -22.72 -6.11
C ARG A 461 -12.57 -22.47 -7.62
N GLN A 462 -12.13 -21.31 -8.05
CA GLN A 462 -12.07 -20.88 -9.45
C GLN A 462 -10.94 -19.88 -9.65
N PRO A 463 -10.42 -19.73 -10.87
CA PRO A 463 -9.50 -18.67 -11.21
C PRO A 463 -10.15 -17.30 -10.98
N TRP A 464 -9.41 -16.36 -10.42
CA TRP A 464 -9.92 -15.03 -10.13
C TRP A 464 -9.25 -13.93 -10.96
N ALA A 465 -8.06 -14.17 -11.51
CA ALA A 465 -7.37 -13.21 -12.37
C ALA A 465 -7.71 -13.44 -13.84
N LYS A 466 -7.91 -12.34 -14.60
CA LYS A 466 -7.97 -12.39 -16.07
C LYS A 466 -6.60 -12.34 -16.70
N GLN A 467 -5.66 -11.65 -16.04
CA GLN A 467 -4.27 -11.53 -16.46
C GLN A 467 -3.35 -11.84 -15.27
N PRO A 468 -2.18 -12.44 -15.49
CA PRO A 468 -1.27 -12.77 -14.39
C PRO A 468 -0.75 -11.53 -13.65
N THR A 469 -0.77 -10.35 -14.28
CA THR A 469 -0.44 -9.06 -13.65
C THR A 469 -1.46 -8.57 -12.63
N GLN A 470 -2.59 -9.27 -12.47
CA GLN A 470 -3.55 -9.01 -11.40
C GLN A 470 -3.21 -9.78 -10.09
N MET A 471 -2.12 -10.53 -10.07
CA MET A 471 -1.69 -11.29 -8.91
C MET A 471 -0.34 -10.80 -8.38
N ILE A 472 -0.28 -10.52 -7.08
CA ILE A 472 0.97 -10.32 -6.35
C ILE A 472 1.44 -11.68 -5.82
N SER A 473 2.62 -12.10 -6.29
CA SER A 473 3.30 -13.33 -5.87
C SER A 473 4.20 -13.04 -4.68
N TYR A 474 3.94 -13.64 -3.53
CA TYR A 474 4.71 -13.40 -2.32
C TYR A 474 4.74 -14.64 -1.42
N VAL A 475 5.62 -14.63 -0.44
CA VAL A 475 5.78 -15.71 0.54
C VAL A 475 5.69 -15.19 1.97
N SER A 476 6.05 -13.96 2.23
CA SER A 476 5.79 -13.23 3.47
C SER A 476 5.68 -11.71 3.23
N CYS A 477 5.14 -10.99 4.18
CA CYS A 477 5.02 -9.53 4.19
C CYS A 477 5.18 -9.02 5.63
N HIS A 478 4.86 -7.75 5.89
CA HIS A 478 4.90 -7.21 7.26
C HIS A 478 3.92 -7.92 8.21
N ASP A 479 2.74 -8.34 7.71
CA ASP A 479 1.76 -9.11 8.45
C ASP A 479 2.17 -10.57 8.63
N GLY A 480 2.05 -11.07 9.85
CA GLY A 480 2.44 -12.43 10.20
C GLY A 480 3.94 -12.61 10.42
N LEU A 481 4.38 -13.86 10.43
CA LEU A 481 5.80 -14.20 10.59
C LEU A 481 6.58 -13.89 9.31
N CYS A 482 7.76 -13.26 9.44
CA CYS A 482 8.69 -13.21 8.31
C CYS A 482 9.14 -14.62 7.91
N LEU A 483 9.63 -14.79 6.69
CA LEU A 483 9.90 -16.11 6.08
C LEU A 483 10.78 -17.01 6.97
N VAL A 484 11.87 -16.48 7.53
CA VAL A 484 12.78 -17.22 8.43
C VAL A 484 12.03 -17.71 9.66
N ASP A 485 11.24 -16.85 10.31
CA ASP A 485 10.49 -17.23 11.51
C ASP A 485 9.37 -18.21 11.19
N ARG A 486 8.74 -18.07 10.01
CA ARG A 486 7.70 -18.98 9.53
C ARG A 486 8.24 -20.40 9.31
N ILE A 487 9.38 -20.53 8.64
CA ILE A 487 10.02 -21.83 8.42
C ILE A 487 10.43 -22.46 9.74
N LYS A 488 11.04 -21.69 10.66
CA LYS A 488 11.41 -22.19 11.98
C LYS A 488 10.22 -22.66 12.81
N ALA A 489 9.10 -21.93 12.77
CA ALA A 489 7.89 -22.26 13.52
C ALA A 489 7.24 -23.58 13.00
N SER A 490 7.19 -23.76 11.67
CA SER A 490 6.59 -24.94 11.06
C SER A 490 7.53 -26.15 10.99
N MET A 491 8.83 -25.97 11.21
CA MET A 491 9.85 -27.03 11.15
C MET A 491 10.78 -26.97 12.38
N PRO A 492 10.30 -27.31 13.58
CA PRO A 492 11.12 -27.29 14.78
C PRO A 492 12.38 -28.16 14.62
N GLY A 493 13.56 -27.60 14.92
CA GLY A 493 14.84 -28.31 14.80
C GLY A 493 15.46 -28.26 13.40
N ILE A 494 14.93 -27.46 12.48
CA ILE A 494 15.54 -27.24 11.16
C ILE A 494 16.99 -26.75 11.31
N THR A 495 17.90 -27.29 10.50
CA THR A 495 19.29 -26.83 10.51
C THR A 495 19.45 -25.49 9.77
N PRO A 496 20.48 -24.70 10.08
CA PRO A 496 20.75 -23.45 9.36
C PRO A 496 20.90 -23.65 7.84
N GLU A 497 21.52 -24.74 7.41
CA GLU A 497 21.70 -25.06 6.00
C GLU A 497 20.38 -25.37 5.31
N GLN A 498 19.50 -26.13 5.96
CA GLN A 498 18.15 -26.40 5.45
C GLN A 498 17.32 -25.12 5.37
N LEU A 499 17.40 -24.25 6.40
CA LEU A 499 16.71 -22.98 6.43
C LEU A 499 17.09 -22.09 5.24
N VAL A 500 18.39 -21.96 4.95
CA VAL A 500 18.90 -21.23 3.78
C VAL A 500 18.40 -21.83 2.48
N ARG A 501 18.41 -23.19 2.35
CA ARG A 501 17.91 -23.86 1.16
C ARG A 501 16.42 -23.60 0.89
N LEU A 502 15.61 -23.64 1.95
CA LEU A 502 14.16 -23.43 1.84
C LEU A 502 13.80 -21.98 1.60
N ASP A 503 14.54 -21.04 2.16
CA ASP A 503 14.42 -19.59 1.88
C ASP A 503 14.66 -19.34 0.38
N LYS A 504 15.78 -19.82 -0.17
CA LYS A 504 16.11 -19.72 -1.59
C LYS A 504 15.08 -20.42 -2.48
N LEU A 505 14.58 -21.60 -2.08
CA LEU A 505 13.55 -22.33 -2.82
C LEU A 505 12.23 -21.51 -2.87
N ALA A 506 11.80 -20.97 -1.74
CA ALA A 506 10.58 -20.16 -1.65
C ALA A 506 10.62 -18.98 -2.63
N GLN A 507 11.70 -18.22 -2.61
CA GLN A 507 11.84 -17.06 -3.49
C GLN A 507 12.01 -17.46 -4.96
N THR A 508 12.60 -18.63 -5.24
CA THR A 508 12.64 -19.12 -6.63
C THR A 508 11.24 -19.37 -7.17
N VAL A 509 10.32 -19.90 -6.35
CA VAL A 509 8.91 -20.05 -6.75
C VAL A 509 8.28 -18.69 -7.03
N VAL A 510 8.46 -17.70 -6.14
CA VAL A 510 7.92 -16.34 -6.31
C VAL A 510 8.42 -15.71 -7.61
N PHE A 511 9.73 -15.74 -7.86
CA PHE A 511 10.34 -15.06 -9.01
C PHE A 511 10.18 -15.76 -10.36
N THR A 512 9.84 -17.05 -10.36
CA THR A 512 9.55 -17.81 -11.59
C THR A 512 8.05 -17.97 -11.84
N SER A 513 7.20 -17.50 -10.95
CA SER A 513 5.75 -17.36 -11.14
C SER A 513 5.42 -16.19 -12.08
N GLN A 514 4.28 -16.29 -12.77
CA GLN A 514 3.87 -15.30 -13.78
C GLN A 514 3.23 -14.04 -13.18
N GLY A 515 2.86 -14.05 -11.90
CA GLY A 515 2.42 -12.86 -11.16
C GLY A 515 3.56 -11.85 -10.90
N ILE A 516 3.22 -10.75 -10.25
CA ILE A 516 4.17 -9.69 -9.86
C ILE A 516 4.90 -10.12 -8.58
N PRO A 517 6.23 -10.26 -8.59
CA PRO A 517 6.99 -10.69 -7.41
C PRO A 517 7.10 -9.59 -6.37
N PHE A 518 7.00 -10.01 -5.11
CA PHE A 518 7.03 -9.15 -3.94
C PHE A 518 7.99 -9.74 -2.88
N ILE A 519 8.82 -8.91 -2.30
CA ILE A 519 9.80 -9.24 -1.26
C ILE A 519 9.50 -8.40 -0.02
N TYR A 520 9.46 -9.01 1.15
CA TYR A 520 9.49 -8.29 2.41
C TYR A 520 10.93 -7.92 2.79
N ALA A 521 11.16 -6.66 3.16
CA ALA A 521 12.50 -6.13 3.43
C ALA A 521 13.28 -6.98 4.42
N GLY A 522 14.47 -7.40 4.03
CA GLY A 522 15.38 -8.21 4.81
C GLY A 522 15.29 -9.72 4.56
N GLU A 523 14.33 -10.23 3.78
CA GLU A 523 14.32 -11.64 3.39
C GLU A 523 15.62 -12.01 2.70
N GLU A 524 16.15 -11.15 1.84
CA GLU A 524 17.38 -11.34 1.10
C GLU A 524 18.66 -11.39 1.99
N VAL A 525 18.51 -11.10 3.26
CA VAL A 525 19.57 -11.20 4.28
C VAL A 525 19.17 -12.09 5.47
N MET A 526 18.14 -12.91 5.29
CA MET A 526 17.63 -13.84 6.32
C MET A 526 17.12 -13.12 7.56
N ARG A 527 16.29 -12.08 7.39
CA ARG A 527 15.68 -11.32 8.48
C ARG A 527 14.97 -12.25 9.47
N ASP A 528 15.17 -11.97 10.76
CA ASP A 528 14.63 -12.73 11.88
C ASP A 528 13.99 -11.75 12.88
N LYS A 529 12.69 -11.86 13.05
CA LYS A 529 11.89 -11.05 14.01
C LYS A 529 11.64 -11.80 15.31
N LYS A 530 12.43 -12.83 15.58
CA LYS A 530 12.43 -13.60 16.84
C LYS A 530 11.07 -14.30 17.10
N GLY A 531 10.38 -14.71 16.04
CA GLY A 531 9.07 -15.37 16.12
C GLY A 531 7.91 -14.45 16.47
N VAL A 532 8.10 -13.12 16.41
CA VAL A 532 7.01 -12.16 16.62
C VAL A 532 6.25 -11.97 15.31
N ASP A 533 4.99 -12.37 15.29
CA ASP A 533 4.12 -12.30 14.11
C ASP A 533 3.43 -10.95 13.92
N ASN A 534 2.86 -10.40 14.98
CA ASN A 534 2.18 -9.11 14.94
C ASN A 534 3.04 -8.05 15.62
N SER A 535 4.03 -7.55 14.89
CA SER A 535 5.08 -6.66 15.44
C SER A 535 4.77 -5.17 15.27
N TYR A 536 3.51 -4.79 14.99
CA TYR A 536 3.10 -3.42 14.62
C TYR A 536 3.52 -2.32 15.60
N LYS A 537 3.71 -2.66 16.89
CA LYS A 537 4.20 -1.76 17.94
C LYS A 537 5.39 -2.33 18.71
N SER A 538 6.04 -3.36 18.17
CA SER A 538 7.25 -3.92 18.79
C SER A 538 8.43 -2.96 18.61
N PRO A 539 9.41 -2.96 19.53
CA PRO A 539 10.55 -2.05 19.44
C PRO A 539 11.47 -2.36 18.27
N ASP A 540 12.34 -1.41 17.90
CA ASP A 540 13.39 -1.58 16.89
C ASP A 540 14.20 -2.87 17.05
N ALA A 541 14.43 -3.32 18.29
CA ALA A 541 15.13 -4.58 18.58
C ALA A 541 14.48 -5.84 17.99
N VAL A 542 13.19 -5.77 17.65
CA VAL A 542 12.44 -6.82 16.91
C VAL A 542 12.36 -6.47 15.43
N ASN A 543 12.05 -5.23 15.12
CA ASN A 543 11.66 -4.81 13.77
C ASN A 543 12.84 -4.38 12.90
N ALA A 544 13.89 -3.73 13.45
CA ALA A 544 14.99 -3.20 12.64
C ALA A 544 15.84 -4.31 12.01
N ILE A 545 16.22 -4.09 10.75
CA ILE A 545 17.08 -5.01 9.99
C ILE A 545 18.52 -4.89 10.52
N ASP A 546 19.05 -5.97 11.04
CA ASP A 546 20.48 -6.09 11.38
C ASP A 546 21.32 -6.26 10.11
N TRP A 547 21.97 -5.19 9.69
CA TRP A 547 22.72 -5.17 8.44
C TRP A 547 24.03 -5.98 8.45
N ARG A 548 24.48 -6.50 9.61
CA ARG A 548 25.55 -7.51 9.66
C ARG A 548 25.15 -8.78 8.94
N ARG A 549 23.83 -9.08 8.90
CA ARG A 549 23.27 -10.23 8.20
C ARG A 549 23.58 -10.22 6.72
N LYS A 550 23.76 -9.05 6.09
CA LYS A 550 24.18 -8.98 4.67
C LYS A 550 25.58 -9.56 4.46
N THR A 551 26.46 -9.46 5.45
CA THR A 551 27.78 -10.10 5.41
C THR A 551 27.69 -11.60 5.72
N THR A 552 26.99 -11.98 6.78
CA THR A 552 26.89 -13.38 7.22
C THR A 552 26.08 -14.26 6.28
N ASN A 553 25.14 -13.69 5.53
CA ASN A 553 24.28 -14.37 4.55
C ASN A 553 24.51 -13.82 3.12
N GLU A 554 25.77 -13.50 2.78
CA GLU A 554 26.12 -12.94 1.47
C GLU A 554 25.71 -13.87 0.31
N ASP A 555 25.72 -15.17 0.53
CA ASP A 555 25.29 -16.18 -0.44
C ASP A 555 23.78 -16.10 -0.71
N VAL A 556 22.96 -15.79 0.29
CA VAL A 556 21.50 -15.59 0.13
C VAL A 556 21.25 -14.29 -0.60
N PHE A 557 21.88 -13.17 -0.19
CA PHE A 557 21.77 -11.90 -0.89
C PHE A 557 22.16 -12.01 -2.37
N THR A 558 23.27 -12.70 -2.65
CA THR A 558 23.76 -12.94 -4.01
C THR A 558 22.76 -13.80 -4.81
N TYR A 559 22.12 -14.77 -4.17
CA TYR A 559 21.10 -15.60 -4.80
C TYR A 559 19.89 -14.78 -5.22
N TYR A 560 19.33 -13.96 -4.31
CA TYR A 560 18.19 -13.06 -4.62
C TYR A 560 18.52 -12.09 -5.75
N LYS A 561 19.70 -11.47 -5.71
CA LYS A 561 20.15 -10.57 -6.78
C LYS A 561 20.18 -11.28 -8.13
N ARG A 562 20.77 -12.47 -8.19
CA ARG A 562 20.84 -13.27 -9.43
C ARG A 562 19.48 -13.78 -9.90
N LEU A 563 18.58 -14.06 -8.98
CA LEU A 563 17.20 -14.44 -9.28
C LEU A 563 16.44 -13.27 -9.91
N ILE A 564 16.60 -12.07 -9.38
CA ILE A 564 16.07 -10.83 -9.95
C ILE A 564 16.65 -10.58 -11.35
N ASP A 565 17.96 -10.71 -11.51
CA ASP A 565 18.64 -10.57 -12.82
C ASP A 565 18.16 -11.61 -13.84
N LEU A 566 17.95 -12.86 -13.40
CA LEU A 566 17.38 -13.93 -14.22
C LEU A 566 16.00 -13.55 -14.75
N ARG A 567 15.09 -13.16 -13.86
CA ARG A 567 13.73 -12.74 -14.25
C ARG A 567 13.74 -11.53 -15.19
N LYS A 568 14.57 -10.53 -14.93
CA LYS A 568 14.70 -9.34 -15.79
C LYS A 568 15.26 -9.67 -17.17
N SER A 569 16.20 -10.61 -17.25
CA SER A 569 16.87 -11.00 -18.50
C SER A 569 16.08 -11.98 -19.36
N HIS A 570 15.12 -12.68 -18.75
CA HIS A 570 14.34 -13.74 -19.39
C HIS A 570 12.85 -13.45 -19.32
N PRO A 571 12.27 -12.86 -20.38
CA PRO A 571 10.86 -12.49 -20.42
C PRO A 571 9.88 -13.66 -20.30
N ALA A 572 10.31 -14.90 -20.51
CA ALA A 572 9.51 -16.10 -20.28
C ALA A 572 8.97 -16.20 -18.83
N PHE A 573 9.67 -15.63 -17.83
CA PHE A 573 9.23 -15.62 -16.43
C PHE A 573 8.21 -14.51 -16.11
N ARG A 574 7.84 -13.66 -17.08
CA ARG A 574 6.97 -12.50 -16.89
C ARG A 574 6.13 -12.22 -18.14
N MET A 575 5.37 -13.22 -18.56
CA MET A 575 4.59 -13.15 -19.79
C MET A 575 3.52 -12.07 -19.77
N GLY A 576 2.89 -11.79 -18.63
CA GLY A 576 1.94 -10.68 -18.47
C GLY A 576 0.59 -10.86 -19.17
N ASP A 577 0.45 -11.87 -20.00
CA ASP A 577 -0.76 -12.18 -20.78
C ASP A 577 -1.21 -13.62 -20.54
N ALA A 578 -2.51 -13.80 -20.27
CA ALA A 578 -3.06 -15.10 -19.91
C ALA A 578 -3.04 -16.14 -21.05
N GLU A 579 -3.26 -15.70 -22.31
CA GLU A 579 -3.20 -16.59 -23.46
C GLU A 579 -1.76 -17.07 -23.71
N MET A 580 -0.81 -16.17 -23.54
CA MET A 580 0.61 -16.51 -23.63
C MET A 580 1.01 -17.54 -22.58
N VAL A 581 0.55 -17.36 -21.31
CA VAL A 581 0.80 -18.35 -20.24
C VAL A 581 0.16 -19.69 -20.58
N ARG A 582 -1.08 -19.74 -21.02
CA ARG A 582 -1.78 -20.98 -21.41
C ARG A 582 -1.06 -21.71 -22.55
N ARG A 583 -0.48 -20.97 -23.50
CA ARG A 583 0.20 -21.52 -24.66
C ARG A 583 1.59 -22.05 -24.32
N HIS A 584 2.36 -21.30 -23.52
CA HIS A 584 3.79 -21.53 -23.38
C HIS A 584 4.19 -22.19 -22.05
N LEU A 585 3.33 -22.20 -21.03
CA LEU A 585 3.59 -22.87 -19.75
C LEU A 585 2.89 -24.22 -19.70
N GLU A 586 3.67 -25.29 -19.48
CA GLU A 586 3.17 -26.64 -19.37
C GLU A 586 3.74 -27.34 -18.13
N PHE A 587 2.88 -27.80 -17.21
CA PHE A 587 3.34 -28.59 -16.08
C PHE A 587 3.73 -30.00 -16.52
N LEU A 588 4.92 -30.39 -16.13
CA LEU A 588 5.45 -31.75 -16.39
C LEU A 588 4.88 -32.75 -15.38
N PRO A 589 4.66 -34.01 -15.80
CA PRO A 589 4.30 -35.08 -14.88
C PRO A 589 5.39 -35.28 -13.82
N VAL A 590 4.99 -35.50 -12.58
CA VAL A 590 5.90 -35.79 -11.47
C VAL A 590 5.40 -36.97 -10.65
N GLU A 591 6.31 -37.72 -10.07
CA GLU A 591 5.97 -38.84 -9.19
C GLU A 591 5.97 -38.39 -7.72
N GLY A 592 4.88 -38.72 -7.00
CA GLY A 592 4.72 -38.41 -5.57
C GLY A 592 4.49 -36.94 -5.29
N ASN A 593 4.54 -36.57 -4.00
CA ASN A 593 4.26 -35.21 -3.50
C ASN A 593 5.53 -34.38 -3.35
N ASN A 594 5.39 -33.08 -3.13
CA ASN A 594 6.47 -32.14 -2.81
C ASN A 594 7.52 -32.01 -3.95
N LEU A 595 7.07 -32.23 -5.17
CA LEU A 595 7.82 -31.97 -6.41
C LEU A 595 6.85 -31.27 -7.40
N ILE A 596 7.26 -30.16 -7.96
CA ILE A 596 6.55 -29.45 -9.02
C ILE A 596 7.55 -29.17 -10.13
N ALA A 597 7.15 -29.39 -11.38
CA ALA A 597 7.96 -29.02 -12.52
C ALA A 597 7.10 -28.46 -13.65
N PHE A 598 7.65 -27.52 -14.40
CA PHE A 598 7.01 -26.96 -15.58
C PHE A 598 8.04 -26.58 -16.66
N LEU A 599 7.55 -26.53 -17.86
CA LEU A 599 8.25 -26.13 -19.07
C LEU A 599 7.70 -24.79 -19.56
N LEU A 600 8.57 -23.83 -19.83
CA LEU A 600 8.28 -22.64 -20.62
C LEU A 600 8.86 -22.90 -22.01
N LYS A 601 8.01 -23.06 -23.03
CA LYS A 601 8.38 -23.60 -24.34
C LYS A 601 8.30 -22.58 -25.47
N GLU A 602 8.97 -22.88 -26.57
CA GLU A 602 8.83 -22.16 -27.83
C GLU A 602 9.18 -20.66 -27.70
N HIS A 603 10.32 -20.33 -27.10
CA HIS A 603 10.75 -18.94 -26.91
C HIS A 603 9.68 -18.06 -26.23
N ALA A 604 9.08 -18.56 -25.15
CA ALA A 604 8.00 -17.89 -24.42
C ALA A 604 8.25 -16.38 -24.25
N ASN A 605 7.29 -15.55 -24.60
CA ASN A 605 7.39 -14.08 -24.56
C ASN A 605 8.60 -13.50 -25.34
N GLY A 606 9.08 -14.20 -26.38
CA GLY A 606 10.24 -13.79 -27.16
C GLY A 606 11.59 -13.99 -26.43
N ASP A 607 11.64 -14.90 -25.47
CA ASP A 607 12.88 -15.23 -24.76
C ASP A 607 13.93 -15.81 -25.74
N ARG A 608 15.19 -15.53 -25.46
CA ARG A 608 16.32 -16.09 -26.24
C ARG A 608 16.51 -17.58 -26.04
N TRP A 609 16.10 -18.13 -24.87
CA TRP A 609 16.09 -19.55 -24.61
C TRP A 609 14.85 -20.19 -25.23
N GLU A 610 15.05 -21.30 -25.93
CA GLU A 610 13.96 -21.98 -26.64
C GLU A 610 12.99 -22.62 -25.67
N ASP A 611 13.52 -23.45 -24.78
CA ASP A 611 12.76 -24.11 -23.73
C ASP A 611 13.45 -23.94 -22.38
N ILE A 612 12.68 -23.62 -21.35
CA ILE A 612 13.16 -23.48 -19.98
C ILE A 612 12.41 -24.47 -19.09
N ILE A 613 13.13 -25.36 -18.42
CA ILE A 613 12.56 -26.26 -17.43
C ILE A 613 12.85 -25.71 -16.05
N VAL A 614 11.79 -25.59 -15.23
CA VAL A 614 11.85 -25.18 -13.83
C VAL A 614 11.27 -26.29 -12.97
N ALA A 615 12.00 -26.70 -11.93
CA ALA A 615 11.51 -27.70 -10.99
C ALA A 615 11.81 -27.29 -9.54
N PHE A 616 10.87 -27.57 -8.64
CA PHE A 616 10.93 -27.31 -7.21
C PHE A 616 10.80 -28.61 -6.45
N ASN A 617 11.80 -28.99 -5.69
CA ASN A 617 11.83 -30.18 -4.87
C ASN A 617 11.99 -29.79 -3.39
N SER A 618 10.93 -29.87 -2.60
CA SER A 618 10.99 -29.61 -1.17
C SER A 618 11.31 -30.85 -0.31
N ARG A 619 11.43 -32.03 -0.93
CA ARG A 619 11.89 -33.24 -0.27
C ARG A 619 13.33 -33.09 0.20
N THR A 620 13.70 -33.76 1.26
CA THR A 620 15.11 -33.82 1.71
C THR A 620 16.04 -34.62 0.79
N THR A 621 15.46 -35.49 -0.06
CA THR A 621 16.20 -36.34 -1.01
C THR A 621 16.08 -35.81 -2.42
N PRO A 622 17.07 -36.09 -3.29
CA PRO A 622 16.94 -35.83 -4.72
C PRO A 622 15.73 -36.55 -5.33
N ALA A 623 15.14 -35.96 -6.33
CA ALA A 623 14.00 -36.51 -7.08
C ALA A 623 14.37 -36.70 -8.57
N ARG A 624 13.85 -37.75 -9.18
CA ARG A 624 13.91 -37.94 -10.63
C ARG A 624 12.79 -37.15 -11.29
N LEU A 625 13.09 -36.57 -12.43
CA LEU A 625 12.14 -35.82 -13.24
C LEU A 625 12.29 -36.22 -14.69
N GLU A 626 11.20 -36.69 -15.31
CA GLU A 626 11.13 -36.88 -16.75
C GLU A 626 10.99 -35.54 -17.47
N VAL A 627 11.83 -35.31 -18.48
CA VAL A 627 11.86 -34.10 -19.28
C VAL A 627 11.92 -34.44 -20.76
N PRO A 628 11.53 -33.54 -21.69
CA PRO A 628 11.73 -33.75 -23.10
C PRO A 628 13.20 -34.10 -23.42
N ALA A 629 13.40 -34.99 -24.41
CA ALA A 629 14.75 -35.37 -24.81
C ALA A 629 15.56 -34.15 -25.29
N GLY A 630 16.80 -34.07 -24.88
CA GLY A 630 17.67 -32.95 -25.23
C GLY A 630 18.82 -32.77 -24.25
N LYS A 631 19.76 -31.91 -24.62
CA LYS A 631 20.84 -31.45 -23.75
C LYS A 631 20.51 -30.07 -23.21
N TYR A 632 20.49 -29.94 -21.91
CA TYR A 632 20.12 -28.72 -21.22
C TYR A 632 21.32 -28.10 -20.47
N THR A 633 21.47 -26.79 -20.54
CA THR A 633 22.38 -26.00 -19.68
C THR A 633 21.71 -25.72 -18.37
N VAL A 634 22.30 -26.12 -17.26
CA VAL A 634 21.76 -25.85 -15.90
C VAL A 634 22.20 -24.44 -15.45
N VAL A 635 21.28 -23.62 -15.00
CA VAL A 635 21.55 -22.24 -14.53
C VAL A 635 21.17 -22.01 -13.06
N CYS A 636 20.32 -22.88 -12.50
CA CYS A 636 20.01 -22.89 -11.06
C CYS A 636 20.04 -24.32 -10.54
N LYS A 637 20.80 -24.55 -9.49
CA LYS A 637 20.91 -25.86 -8.82
C LYS A 637 21.57 -25.71 -7.45
N ASP A 638 21.13 -26.50 -6.47
CA ASP A 638 21.74 -26.56 -5.12
C ASP A 638 21.91 -25.18 -4.44
N GLY A 639 20.90 -24.28 -4.61
CA GLY A 639 20.93 -22.93 -4.04
C GLY A 639 21.98 -22.00 -4.68
N VAL A 640 22.40 -22.29 -5.91
CA VAL A 640 23.32 -21.45 -6.71
C VAL A 640 22.68 -21.10 -8.05
N ILE A 641 22.80 -19.85 -8.48
CA ILE A 641 22.40 -19.38 -9.81
C ILE A 641 23.63 -18.86 -10.55
N ASP A 642 23.87 -19.35 -11.79
CA ASP A 642 24.81 -18.75 -12.73
C ASP A 642 24.26 -18.91 -14.16
N VAL A 643 23.88 -17.78 -14.77
CA VAL A 643 23.32 -17.74 -16.13
C VAL A 643 24.32 -18.19 -17.21
N ARG A 644 25.62 -18.23 -16.89
CA ARG A 644 26.66 -18.78 -17.79
C ARG A 644 26.68 -20.31 -17.81
N GLY A 645 26.04 -20.95 -16.83
CA GLY A 645 25.87 -22.38 -16.68
C GLY A 645 26.65 -23.00 -15.53
N LEU A 646 25.98 -23.92 -14.84
CA LEU A 646 26.47 -24.75 -13.74
C LEU A 646 26.77 -26.19 -14.21
N GLY A 647 26.87 -26.39 -15.51
CA GLY A 647 27.02 -27.70 -16.14
C GLY A 647 25.85 -28.07 -17.05
N THR A 648 25.76 -29.30 -17.45
CA THR A 648 24.70 -29.77 -18.34
C THR A 648 24.02 -31.02 -17.78
N GLN A 649 22.71 -31.18 -18.11
CA GLN A 649 21.97 -32.43 -17.94
C GLN A 649 21.40 -32.87 -19.30
N THR A 650 21.22 -34.17 -19.47
CA THR A 650 20.67 -34.74 -20.71
C THR A 650 19.42 -35.54 -20.38
N GLY A 651 18.29 -35.16 -21.01
CA GLY A 651 17.03 -35.90 -20.92
C GLY A 651 17.12 -37.28 -21.61
N PRO A 652 16.11 -38.15 -21.40
CA PRO A 652 14.79 -37.81 -20.87
C PRO A 652 14.67 -37.79 -19.34
N GLU A 653 15.68 -38.15 -18.56
CA GLU A 653 15.65 -38.17 -17.10
C GLU A 653 16.70 -37.22 -16.53
N VAL A 654 16.32 -36.38 -15.60
CA VAL A 654 17.22 -35.46 -14.88
C VAL A 654 17.02 -35.57 -13.37
N ILE A 655 17.99 -35.10 -12.60
CA ILE A 655 17.94 -35.14 -11.14
C ILE A 655 17.72 -33.73 -10.58
N VAL A 656 16.65 -33.57 -9.79
CA VAL A 656 16.35 -32.33 -9.02
C VAL A 656 16.86 -32.53 -7.59
N PRO A 657 17.83 -31.75 -7.11
CA PRO A 657 18.36 -31.89 -5.76
C PRO A 657 17.29 -31.67 -4.68
N GLY A 658 17.48 -32.26 -3.49
CA GLY A 658 16.57 -32.08 -2.37
C GLY A 658 16.63 -30.67 -1.80
N GLN A 659 15.49 -30.15 -1.35
CA GLN A 659 15.29 -28.79 -0.83
C GLN A 659 15.95 -27.73 -1.73
N SER A 660 15.67 -27.83 -3.04
CA SER A 660 16.30 -26.99 -4.04
C SER A 660 15.39 -26.79 -5.26
N ALA A 661 15.63 -25.71 -5.98
CA ALA A 661 15.15 -25.52 -7.33
C ALA A 661 16.18 -26.01 -8.37
N LEU A 662 15.67 -26.43 -9.53
CA LEU A 662 16.46 -26.68 -10.75
C LEU A 662 15.88 -25.77 -11.85
N ILE A 663 16.74 -24.96 -12.48
CA ILE A 663 16.39 -24.24 -13.71
C ILE A 663 17.43 -24.59 -14.77
N MET A 664 16.96 -25.03 -15.93
CA MET A 664 17.81 -25.36 -17.06
C MET A 664 17.11 -25.01 -18.37
N TYR A 665 17.90 -24.80 -19.42
CA TYR A 665 17.40 -24.41 -20.74
C TYR A 665 18.12 -25.08 -21.89
N LYS A 666 17.50 -25.06 -23.05
CA LYS A 666 18.08 -25.36 -24.36
C LYS A 666 17.82 -24.24 -25.37
#